data_ed6eed32ae88c785b8d29cf87d0cb4b8
#
_entry.id   ed6eed32ae88c785b8d29cf87d0cb4b8
#
_cell.length_a   1.000
_cell.length_b   1.000
_cell.length_c   1.000
_cell.angle_alpha   90.00
_cell.angle_beta   90.00
_cell.angle_gamma   90.00
#
_symmetry.space_group_name_H-M   'P 1'
#
loop_
_entity.id
_entity.type
_entity.pdbx_description
1 polymer ?
#
loop_
_entity_poly.entity_id
_entity_poly.type
_entity_poly.pdbx_seq_one_letter_code
_entity_poly.pdbx_strand_id
1 'polypeptide(L)'
;MGIRIALAGNPNCGKTTMFNDLTGANQYVGNWPGVTVEKKEGKYTKDKEVVITDLPGIYSLSPYSPEEIVARDYLLDGGPDAVINLVDATNLERNLYFTSQILNLGVPVVLALNMMDLVEKNGDKIDVDGLSKQLGCPVVPTSALRGRGMEDVVNAAIEAAKAKKVPESQMKFDAVVEEAIAKIEGILGSKVSSSTSRWYAIKLFEGEQKTIDDLKLSTSELKAIDEVRDAIENKLDDDAESIVTSERYNAISHVIDKTVKRSRTGLTTSQKIDRVVTNRWLGLPIFIAIMFFVYWLAVTVGTGPVTDWANDGISGDGYLYTGQAAYEEAEGEYEDAQGVVEAYVTSIYGMDEARDVPSDESQEVLDALAVAEPEDDADEDAVAEYEDAQATVKDFEEKAEAENAVAIIETEDEDGVTAEEEVDFDAYKEAVEVAEPDPADYGLWIPGLGAIIADAMESADVAPWLQSLVNDGIVAGVGAVIGFIPQMIILFLLLGILELCGYMSRVAFIMDRVFRKFGLSGKSFIPMLIASGCGVPAVMATKTIENEMDRRMTIMTTTMIPCGAKMPIIALVFGALATGNSDDTWWVAPLFYFMGVVAIIISGIMLKKTKLFAGEATPFVMELPEYHMPTVKSVLLSMWERVKGYIIKAGTIIFLSTIVIWFLMNFGDAGDGFGLLDADAPDYMDYSLMAGLGNLLAWIFAPLGFDNWQAAATTITGLVAKENVVATVGIITQLSSYGESDPALWLGFGQMIGGGAAAISAFCAFNLLCAPCFAAMGTIRQQQASAKWFWITIGYLCGFAWCVGLMIHQFVGLATGEVGFSFWTIVAIAVAAAMLFQIFRPMPKHKDEQTK
;
A
#
# COMPACT_ATOMS: atom_id res chain seq x y z
N MET A 1 21.20 -5.56 49.02
CA MET A 1 20.96 -5.46 47.58
C MET A 1 19.45 -5.36 47.39
N GLY A 2 18.97 -4.36 46.65
CA GLY A 2 17.54 -4.23 46.37
C GLY A 2 17.02 -5.39 45.53
N ILE A 3 15.77 -5.79 45.70
CA ILE A 3 15.12 -6.89 44.96
C ILE A 3 14.75 -6.39 43.56
N ARG A 4 15.12 -7.14 42.54
CA ARG A 4 14.77 -6.84 41.13
C ARG A 4 13.67 -7.79 40.67
N ILE A 5 12.54 -7.22 40.24
CA ILE A 5 11.40 -7.96 39.77
C ILE A 5 11.19 -7.63 38.26
N ALA A 6 11.13 -8.65 37.42
CA ALA A 6 10.73 -8.50 36.02
C ALA A 6 9.22 -8.61 35.89
N LEU A 7 8.60 -7.68 35.14
CA LEU A 7 7.21 -7.78 34.75
C LEU A 7 7.14 -8.28 33.30
N ALA A 8 6.68 -9.51 33.14
CA ALA A 8 6.55 -10.20 31.86
C ALA A 8 5.08 -10.48 31.52
N GLY A 9 4.76 -10.69 30.27
CA GLY A 9 3.40 -11.05 29.84
C GLY A 9 3.16 -10.77 28.37
N ASN A 10 2.09 -11.35 27.86
CA ASN A 10 1.70 -11.16 26.47
C ASN A 10 1.30 -9.70 26.17
N PRO A 11 1.37 -9.26 24.92
CA PRO A 11 0.77 -7.98 24.53
C PRO A 11 -0.71 -7.91 24.95
N ASN A 12 -1.16 -6.73 25.36
CA ASN A 12 -2.55 -6.44 25.79
C ASN A 12 -3.06 -7.14 27.06
N CYS A 13 -2.24 -7.88 27.80
CA CYS A 13 -2.65 -8.47 29.09
C CYS A 13 -2.77 -7.43 30.25
N GLY A 14 -2.51 -6.15 29.99
CA GLY A 14 -2.61 -5.07 30.99
C GLY A 14 -1.27 -4.71 31.68
N LYS A 15 -0.13 -5.13 31.12
CA LYS A 15 1.20 -4.97 31.68
C LYS A 15 1.57 -3.51 31.96
N THR A 16 1.41 -2.62 31.00
CA THR A 16 1.71 -1.19 31.15
C THR A 16 0.82 -0.53 32.23
N THR A 17 -0.44 -0.94 32.32
CA THR A 17 -1.36 -0.45 33.38
C THR A 17 -0.87 -0.86 34.77
N MET A 18 -0.50 -2.14 34.92
CA MET A 18 0.06 -2.64 36.17
C MET A 18 1.37 -1.95 36.52
N PHE A 19 2.30 -1.80 35.57
CA PHE A 19 3.59 -1.14 35.79
C PHE A 19 3.40 0.31 36.27
N ASN A 20 2.50 1.06 35.63
CA ASN A 20 2.22 2.46 36.00
C ASN A 20 1.59 2.57 37.39
N ASP A 21 0.70 1.66 37.76
CA ASP A 21 0.07 1.62 39.08
C ASP A 21 1.11 1.33 40.19
N LEU A 22 2.00 0.38 39.93
CA LEU A 22 3.01 -0.03 40.89
C LEU A 22 4.18 0.98 41.10
N THR A 23 4.57 1.69 40.01
CA THR A 23 5.75 2.56 40.03
C THR A 23 5.43 4.05 40.11
N GLY A 24 4.21 4.45 39.75
CA GLY A 24 3.77 5.85 39.72
C GLY A 24 4.61 6.70 38.76
N ALA A 25 4.94 7.95 39.18
CA ALA A 25 5.68 8.90 38.33
C ALA A 25 7.21 8.68 38.34
N ASN A 26 7.72 7.77 39.13
CA ASN A 26 9.16 7.54 39.28
C ASN A 26 9.66 6.44 38.35
N GLN A 27 9.64 6.70 37.06
CA GLN A 27 10.03 5.78 36.00
C GLN A 27 11.26 6.30 35.25
N TYR A 28 12.16 5.40 34.91
CA TYR A 28 13.26 5.63 33.98
C TYR A 28 12.89 4.97 32.65
N VAL A 29 12.91 5.77 31.57
CA VAL A 29 12.64 5.32 30.20
C VAL A 29 13.91 5.50 29.39
N GLY A 30 14.36 4.45 28.73
CA GLY A 30 15.51 4.44 27.83
C GLY A 30 15.38 3.31 26.83
N ASN A 31 16.47 2.97 26.16
CA ASN A 31 16.50 1.80 25.27
C ASN A 31 17.35 0.69 25.88
N TRP A 32 17.02 -0.55 25.53
CA TRP A 32 17.90 -1.68 25.86
C TRP A 32 19.24 -1.54 25.12
N PRO A 33 20.36 -1.93 25.74
CA PRO A 33 21.69 -1.80 25.14
C PRO A 33 21.75 -2.48 23.76
N GLY A 34 22.20 -1.74 22.73
CA GLY A 34 22.42 -2.28 21.38
C GLY A 34 21.19 -2.46 20.50
N VAL A 35 19.99 -2.14 20.97
CA VAL A 35 18.73 -2.28 20.24
C VAL A 35 17.82 -1.06 20.42
N THR A 36 16.85 -0.90 19.53
CA THR A 36 15.85 0.20 19.56
C THR A 36 14.64 -0.10 20.43
N VAL A 37 14.67 -1.18 21.22
CA VAL A 37 13.57 -1.61 22.09
C VAL A 37 13.57 -0.75 23.36
N GLU A 38 12.41 -0.24 23.74
CA GLU A 38 12.23 0.62 24.91
C GLU A 38 12.39 -0.18 26.21
N LYS A 39 13.16 0.36 27.15
CA LYS A 39 13.36 -0.17 28.51
C LYS A 39 12.70 0.75 29.52
N LYS A 40 11.81 0.19 30.36
CA LYS A 40 11.18 0.91 31.47
C LYS A 40 11.56 0.26 32.80
N GLU A 41 12.11 1.06 33.71
CA GLU A 41 12.40 0.67 35.08
C GLU A 41 11.77 1.65 36.06
N GLY A 42 11.22 1.16 37.13
CA GLY A 42 10.64 2.00 38.17
C GLY A 42 10.81 1.40 39.57
N LYS A 43 10.90 2.24 40.58
CA LYS A 43 10.89 1.81 41.97
C LYS A 43 9.47 1.61 42.44
N TYR A 44 9.22 0.51 43.16
CA TYR A 44 7.91 0.26 43.75
C TYR A 44 7.53 1.40 44.72
N THR A 45 6.30 1.88 44.58
CA THR A 45 5.84 3.07 45.38
C THR A 45 5.87 2.87 46.87
N LYS A 46 5.63 1.64 47.37
CA LYS A 46 5.58 1.31 48.81
C LYS A 46 6.91 0.85 49.37
N ASP A 47 7.84 0.32 48.54
CA ASP A 47 9.17 -0.09 48.96
C ASP A 47 10.21 0.28 47.88
N LYS A 48 11.01 1.31 48.15
CA LYS A 48 11.99 1.85 47.18
C LYS A 48 13.21 0.95 46.97
N GLU A 49 13.39 -0.11 47.79
CA GLU A 49 14.44 -1.12 47.58
C GLU A 49 14.04 -2.13 46.47
N VAL A 50 12.75 -2.19 46.13
CA VAL A 50 12.23 -3.05 45.04
C VAL A 50 12.23 -2.28 43.75
N VAL A 51 12.93 -2.79 42.73
CA VAL A 51 12.97 -2.25 41.36
C VAL A 51 12.16 -3.16 40.44
N ILE A 52 11.22 -2.60 39.72
CA ILE A 52 10.42 -3.30 38.73
C ILE A 52 10.88 -2.91 37.32
N THR A 53 11.24 -3.91 36.54
CA THR A 53 11.61 -3.74 35.11
C THR A 53 10.49 -4.25 34.23
N ASP A 54 9.91 -3.39 33.39
CA ASP A 54 8.89 -3.75 32.40
C ASP A 54 9.57 -4.35 31.15
N LEU A 55 9.29 -5.63 30.89
CA LEU A 55 9.78 -6.31 29.69
C LEU A 55 8.86 -6.03 28.51
N PRO A 56 9.34 -6.08 27.26
CA PRO A 56 8.48 -6.02 26.08
C PRO A 56 7.36 -7.06 26.14
N GLY A 57 6.21 -6.74 25.58
CA GLY A 57 5.12 -7.71 25.46
C GLY A 57 5.43 -8.73 24.37
N ILE A 58 5.59 -9.99 24.75
CA ILE A 58 5.98 -11.08 23.85
C ILE A 58 5.08 -12.30 24.01
N TYR A 59 5.03 -13.13 22.99
CA TYR A 59 4.24 -14.37 22.99
C TYR A 59 5.09 -15.62 23.23
N SER A 60 6.39 -15.52 22.94
CA SER A 60 7.36 -16.62 23.07
C SER A 60 8.73 -16.08 23.46
N LEU A 61 9.58 -16.94 24.00
CA LEU A 61 11.02 -16.67 24.25
C LEU A 61 11.91 -17.16 23.09
N SER A 62 11.33 -17.41 21.90
CA SER A 62 12.10 -17.74 20.71
C SER A 62 12.72 -16.48 20.10
N PRO A 63 13.96 -16.55 19.56
CA PRO A 63 14.72 -15.35 19.15
C PRO A 63 14.33 -14.82 17.76
N TYR A 64 13.02 -14.64 17.50
CA TYR A 64 12.52 -14.19 16.19
C TYR A 64 12.40 -12.67 16.08
N SER A 65 12.18 -11.96 17.19
CA SER A 65 12.08 -10.51 17.21
C SER A 65 13.09 -9.88 18.17
N PRO A 66 13.50 -8.60 17.99
CA PRO A 66 14.38 -7.89 18.93
C PRO A 66 13.81 -7.85 20.36
N GLU A 67 12.49 -7.74 20.48
CA GLU A 67 11.76 -7.73 21.74
C GLU A 67 11.86 -9.07 22.47
N GLU A 68 11.72 -10.18 21.73
CA GLU A 68 11.84 -11.54 22.27
C GLU A 68 13.28 -11.84 22.69
N ILE A 69 14.26 -11.43 21.88
CA ILE A 69 15.69 -11.57 22.20
C ILE A 69 16.02 -10.82 23.49
N VAL A 70 15.59 -9.56 23.61
CA VAL A 70 15.83 -8.73 24.79
C VAL A 70 15.19 -9.33 26.04
N ALA A 71 13.96 -9.75 25.99
CA ALA A 71 13.24 -10.34 27.11
C ALA A 71 13.88 -11.68 27.54
N ARG A 72 14.26 -12.53 26.59
CA ARG A 72 14.96 -13.79 26.82
C ARG A 72 16.31 -13.57 27.49
N ASP A 73 17.16 -12.73 26.89
CA ASP A 73 18.52 -12.50 27.39
C ASP A 73 18.47 -11.86 28.78
N TYR A 74 17.53 -10.95 29.07
CA TYR A 74 17.36 -10.40 30.41
C TYR A 74 16.92 -11.46 31.44
N LEU A 75 16.03 -12.37 31.07
CA LEU A 75 15.54 -13.41 31.98
C LEU A 75 16.60 -14.50 32.23
N LEU A 76 17.46 -14.81 31.25
CA LEU A 76 18.53 -15.82 31.39
C LEU A 76 19.78 -15.25 32.01
N ASP A 77 20.28 -14.09 31.53
CA ASP A 77 21.62 -13.57 31.88
C ASP A 77 21.57 -12.42 32.86
N GLY A 78 20.48 -11.63 32.84
CA GLY A 78 20.35 -10.40 33.63
C GLY A 78 19.89 -10.58 35.06
N GLY A 79 19.34 -11.73 35.38
CA GLY A 79 18.97 -12.14 36.70
C GLY A 79 17.99 -11.23 37.43
N PRO A 80 16.68 -11.20 37.10
CA PRO A 80 15.67 -10.76 38.04
C PRO A 80 15.61 -11.76 39.23
N ASP A 81 15.41 -11.25 40.44
CA ASP A 81 15.25 -12.09 41.63
C ASP A 81 13.90 -12.84 41.63
N ALA A 82 12.88 -12.28 40.92
CA ALA A 82 11.61 -12.92 40.65
C ALA A 82 10.96 -12.35 39.39
N VAL A 83 10.05 -13.10 38.77
CA VAL A 83 9.26 -12.71 37.61
C VAL A 83 7.77 -12.65 37.98
N ILE A 84 7.12 -11.52 37.74
CA ILE A 84 5.68 -11.43 37.75
C ILE A 84 5.22 -11.65 36.30
N ASN A 85 4.60 -12.79 36.02
CA ASN A 85 4.03 -13.09 34.72
C ASN A 85 2.54 -12.72 34.69
N LEU A 86 2.21 -11.71 33.89
CA LEU A 86 0.85 -11.22 33.71
C LEU A 86 0.11 -12.03 32.65
N VAL A 87 -1.03 -12.58 33.04
CA VAL A 87 -1.86 -13.47 32.24
C VAL A 87 -3.28 -12.91 32.16
N ASP A 88 -3.80 -12.81 30.95
CA ASP A 88 -5.22 -12.49 30.73
C ASP A 88 -6.09 -13.71 31.06
N ALA A 89 -6.88 -13.60 32.09
CA ALA A 89 -7.77 -14.65 32.57
C ALA A 89 -8.90 -14.99 31.59
N THR A 90 -9.26 -14.07 30.68
CA THR A 90 -10.28 -14.29 29.66
C THR A 90 -9.77 -15.18 28.50
N ASN A 91 -8.45 -15.19 28.28
CA ASN A 91 -7.74 -15.95 27.24
C ASN A 91 -6.63 -16.83 27.83
N LEU A 92 -6.96 -17.58 28.87
CA LEU A 92 -6.00 -18.31 29.68
C LEU A 92 -5.16 -19.30 28.86
N GLU A 93 -5.77 -20.07 27.98
CA GLU A 93 -5.11 -21.11 27.18
C GLU A 93 -3.89 -20.58 26.42
N ARG A 94 -4.04 -19.46 25.81
CA ARG A 94 -3.00 -18.83 25.03
C ARG A 94 -1.91 -18.17 25.86
N ASN A 95 -2.31 -17.47 26.94
CA ASN A 95 -1.36 -16.80 27.81
C ASN A 95 -0.49 -17.81 28.58
N LEU A 96 -1.01 -19.02 28.85
CA LEU A 96 -0.25 -20.10 29.46
C LEU A 96 0.84 -20.68 28.55
N TYR A 97 0.78 -20.46 27.24
CA TYR A 97 1.88 -20.86 26.34
C TYR A 97 3.19 -20.17 26.71
N PHE A 98 3.19 -18.84 26.84
CA PHE A 98 4.34 -18.08 27.30
C PHE A 98 4.70 -18.43 28.75
N THR A 99 3.70 -18.58 29.61
CA THR A 99 3.89 -19.02 30.99
C THR A 99 4.67 -20.35 31.06
N SER A 100 4.32 -21.32 30.21
CA SER A 100 4.96 -22.63 30.16
C SER A 100 6.47 -22.54 29.85
N GLN A 101 6.88 -21.53 29.11
CA GLN A 101 8.30 -21.28 28.81
C GLN A 101 9.00 -20.60 29.99
N ILE A 102 8.38 -19.61 30.64
CA ILE A 102 8.96 -18.92 31.80
C ILE A 102 9.16 -19.88 32.95
N LEU A 103 8.25 -20.81 33.21
CA LEU A 103 8.34 -21.80 34.27
C LEU A 103 9.57 -22.72 34.13
N ASN A 104 10.14 -22.86 32.94
CA ASN A 104 11.33 -23.67 32.70
C ASN A 104 12.65 -22.89 32.79
N LEU A 105 12.62 -21.56 33.04
CA LEU A 105 13.83 -20.72 33.10
C LEU A 105 14.62 -20.83 34.42
N GLY A 106 14.06 -21.52 35.43
CA GLY A 106 14.72 -21.68 36.70
C GLY A 106 14.75 -20.43 37.58
N VAL A 107 13.88 -19.47 37.35
CA VAL A 107 13.69 -18.27 38.17
C VAL A 107 12.39 -18.34 38.97
N PRO A 108 12.28 -17.71 40.16
CA PRO A 108 11.04 -17.61 40.90
C PRO A 108 9.95 -16.87 40.07
N VAL A 109 8.77 -17.48 39.95
CA VAL A 109 7.66 -16.93 39.14
C VAL A 109 6.43 -16.77 40.02
N VAL A 110 5.74 -15.66 39.84
CA VAL A 110 4.37 -15.41 40.37
C VAL A 110 3.47 -15.10 39.20
N LEU A 111 2.34 -15.78 39.10
CA LEU A 111 1.36 -15.53 38.05
C LEU A 111 0.34 -14.48 38.53
N ALA A 112 0.27 -13.36 37.86
CA ALA A 112 -0.77 -12.36 38.06
C ALA A 112 -1.92 -12.63 37.07
N LEU A 113 -3.02 -13.22 37.57
CA LEU A 113 -4.20 -13.57 36.77
C LEU A 113 -5.09 -12.33 36.64
N ASN A 114 -4.88 -11.57 35.56
CA ASN A 114 -5.50 -10.27 35.33
C ASN A 114 -6.86 -10.37 34.63
N MET A 115 -7.62 -9.26 34.65
CA MET A 115 -8.96 -9.15 34.06
C MET A 115 -10.01 -10.06 34.74
N MET A 116 -9.81 -10.38 36.00
CA MET A 116 -10.75 -11.21 36.78
C MET A 116 -12.14 -10.59 36.89
N ASP A 117 -12.27 -9.28 36.83
CA ASP A 117 -13.56 -8.57 36.76
C ASP A 117 -14.36 -8.90 35.49
N LEU A 118 -13.71 -9.20 34.39
CA LEU A 118 -14.35 -9.65 33.13
C LEU A 118 -14.76 -11.13 33.23
N VAL A 119 -13.94 -11.97 33.85
CA VAL A 119 -14.26 -13.40 34.10
C VAL A 119 -15.50 -13.49 35.02
N GLU A 120 -15.53 -12.72 36.11
CA GLU A 120 -16.69 -12.61 37.00
C GLU A 120 -17.95 -12.14 36.27
N LYS A 121 -17.82 -11.11 35.42
CA LYS A 121 -18.93 -10.58 34.60
C LYS A 121 -19.47 -11.60 33.60
N ASN A 122 -18.59 -12.44 33.04
CA ASN A 122 -18.97 -13.49 32.09
C ASN A 122 -19.60 -14.72 32.79
N GLY A 123 -19.51 -14.80 34.12
CA GLY A 123 -19.99 -15.91 34.93
C GLY A 123 -19.09 -17.14 34.91
N ASP A 124 -17.88 -17.04 34.37
CA ASP A 124 -16.89 -18.12 34.37
C ASP A 124 -16.24 -18.24 35.76
N LYS A 125 -15.77 -19.44 36.08
CA LYS A 125 -15.11 -19.72 37.34
C LYS A 125 -13.76 -20.35 37.10
N ILE A 126 -12.72 -19.74 37.66
CA ILE A 126 -11.34 -20.26 37.62
C ILE A 126 -10.98 -20.72 39.04
N ASP A 127 -10.55 -21.97 39.17
CA ASP A 127 -9.98 -22.50 40.42
C ASP A 127 -8.53 -22.05 40.53
N VAL A 128 -8.32 -20.90 41.23
CA VAL A 128 -7.01 -20.26 41.43
C VAL A 128 -6.06 -21.18 42.18
N ASP A 129 -6.54 -21.88 43.20
CA ASP A 129 -5.72 -22.80 44.00
C ASP A 129 -5.32 -24.05 43.19
N GLY A 130 -6.27 -24.58 42.40
CA GLY A 130 -6.02 -25.67 41.45
C GLY A 130 -5.01 -25.28 40.41
N LEU A 131 -5.12 -24.08 39.85
CA LEU A 131 -4.19 -23.53 38.87
C LEU A 131 -2.77 -23.35 39.47
N SER A 132 -2.68 -22.83 40.68
CA SER A 132 -1.43 -22.67 41.39
C SER A 132 -0.70 -24.04 41.62
N LYS A 133 -1.46 -25.08 41.96
CA LYS A 133 -0.94 -26.44 42.10
C LYS A 133 -0.46 -27.02 40.77
N GLN A 134 -1.19 -26.82 39.68
CA GLN A 134 -0.80 -27.34 38.36
C GLN A 134 0.44 -26.62 37.80
N LEU A 135 0.54 -25.30 37.99
CA LEU A 135 1.68 -24.49 37.53
C LEU A 135 2.89 -24.55 38.44
N GLY A 136 2.72 -24.96 39.71
CA GLY A 136 3.79 -25.02 40.72
C GLY A 136 4.29 -23.66 41.21
N CYS A 137 3.54 -22.59 40.97
CA CYS A 137 3.87 -21.22 41.35
C CYS A 137 2.64 -20.50 41.98
N PRO A 138 2.84 -19.47 42.81
CA PRO A 138 1.77 -18.66 43.32
C PRO A 138 0.95 -18.01 42.18
N VAL A 139 -0.39 -18.08 42.28
CA VAL A 139 -1.30 -17.43 41.38
C VAL A 139 -2.15 -16.41 42.16
N VAL A 140 -2.11 -15.16 41.73
CA VAL A 140 -2.82 -14.06 42.41
C VAL A 140 -3.85 -13.45 41.45
N PRO A 141 -5.14 -13.47 41.82
CA PRO A 141 -6.19 -12.85 40.99
C PRO A 141 -6.08 -11.32 41.06
N THR A 142 -6.09 -10.66 39.90
CA THR A 142 -5.90 -9.22 39.76
C THR A 142 -6.90 -8.57 38.78
N SER A 143 -7.10 -7.28 38.93
CA SER A 143 -7.72 -6.40 37.94
C SER A 143 -6.94 -5.09 37.91
N ALA A 144 -6.02 -4.97 36.97
CA ALA A 144 -5.14 -3.80 36.85
C ALA A 144 -5.94 -2.51 36.61
N LEU A 145 -7.05 -2.59 35.86
CA LEU A 145 -7.92 -1.44 35.62
C LEU A 145 -8.62 -0.93 36.91
N ARG A 146 -8.84 -1.81 37.88
CA ARG A 146 -9.52 -1.48 39.16
C ARG A 146 -8.56 -1.39 40.35
N GLY A 147 -7.26 -1.56 40.14
CA GLY A 147 -6.25 -1.55 41.19
C GLY A 147 -6.37 -2.71 42.18
N ARG A 148 -7.11 -3.82 41.86
CA ARG A 148 -7.36 -4.94 42.77
C ARG A 148 -6.24 -5.98 42.67
N GLY A 149 -5.71 -6.45 43.80
CA GLY A 149 -4.71 -7.52 43.89
C GLY A 149 -3.27 -7.09 43.55
N MET A 150 -3.00 -5.79 43.31
CA MET A 150 -1.70 -5.28 42.90
C MET A 150 -0.63 -5.48 43.98
N GLU A 151 -0.98 -5.17 45.24
CA GLU A 151 -0.08 -5.30 46.37
C GLU A 151 0.24 -6.78 46.71
N ASP A 152 -0.79 -7.64 46.58
CA ASP A 152 -0.67 -9.07 46.87
C ASP A 152 0.31 -9.75 45.87
N VAL A 153 0.26 -9.35 44.59
CA VAL A 153 1.20 -9.85 43.57
C VAL A 153 2.66 -9.48 43.89
N VAL A 154 2.91 -8.19 44.24
CA VAL A 154 4.27 -7.74 44.54
C VAL A 154 4.77 -8.40 45.83
N ASN A 155 3.93 -8.53 46.84
CA ASN A 155 4.32 -9.21 48.08
C ASN A 155 4.66 -10.69 47.83
N ALA A 156 3.84 -11.40 47.04
CA ALA A 156 4.10 -12.77 46.64
C ALA A 156 5.42 -12.89 45.84
N ALA A 157 5.72 -11.91 44.95
CA ALA A 157 6.98 -11.88 44.21
C ALA A 157 8.20 -11.62 45.10
N ILE A 158 8.07 -10.72 46.09
CA ILE A 158 9.13 -10.47 47.09
C ILE A 158 9.39 -11.73 47.94
N GLU A 159 8.33 -12.42 48.35
CA GLU A 159 8.45 -13.67 49.11
C GLU A 159 9.13 -14.77 48.29
N ALA A 160 8.70 -14.94 47.01
CA ALA A 160 9.30 -15.90 46.11
C ALA A 160 10.78 -15.59 45.82
N ALA A 161 11.14 -14.31 45.66
CA ALA A 161 12.53 -13.86 45.49
C ALA A 161 13.38 -14.19 46.72
N LYS A 162 12.88 -13.89 47.91
CA LYS A 162 13.60 -14.19 49.18
C LYS A 162 13.79 -15.69 49.43
N ALA A 163 12.76 -16.46 49.09
CA ALA A 163 12.77 -17.92 49.24
C ALA A 163 13.60 -18.63 48.15
N LYS A 164 13.90 -17.95 47.04
CA LYS A 164 14.53 -18.50 45.81
C LYS A 164 13.82 -19.79 45.35
N LYS A 165 12.50 -19.82 45.49
CA LYS A 165 11.70 -20.98 45.18
C LYS A 165 11.42 -21.01 43.68
N VAL A 166 12.03 -21.96 42.97
CA VAL A 166 11.80 -22.23 41.55
C VAL A 166 10.47 -23.02 41.39
N PRO A 167 9.66 -22.73 40.39
CA PRO A 167 8.43 -23.48 40.14
C PRO A 167 8.66 -24.97 39.84
N GLU A 168 7.83 -25.84 40.41
CA GLU A 168 7.76 -27.26 40.07
C GLU A 168 6.46 -27.53 39.31
N SER A 169 6.48 -27.22 38.00
CA SER A 169 5.30 -27.38 37.16
C SER A 169 4.91 -28.85 36.95
N GLN A 170 3.59 -29.13 37.00
CA GLN A 170 3.01 -30.43 36.68
C GLN A 170 2.72 -30.57 35.15
N MET A 171 3.02 -29.55 34.36
CA MET A 171 2.89 -29.61 32.90
C MET A 171 4.04 -30.44 32.32
N LYS A 172 3.74 -31.67 31.95
CA LYS A 172 4.67 -32.60 31.29
C LYS A 172 4.18 -32.91 29.89
N PHE A 173 5.11 -33.20 29.03
CA PHE A 173 4.86 -33.65 27.67
C PHE A 173 4.55 -35.16 27.64
N ASP A 174 4.17 -35.68 26.47
CA ASP A 174 4.02 -37.13 26.31
C ASP A 174 5.30 -37.86 26.68
N ALA A 175 5.14 -39.08 27.16
CA ALA A 175 6.24 -39.87 27.64
C ALA A 175 7.40 -40.06 26.65
N VAL A 176 7.08 -40.09 25.34
CA VAL A 176 8.07 -40.24 24.28
C VAL A 176 8.94 -38.98 24.14
N VAL A 177 8.35 -37.82 24.26
CA VAL A 177 9.05 -36.53 24.17
C VAL A 177 9.80 -36.25 25.45
N GLU A 178 9.25 -36.57 26.63
CA GLU A 178 9.92 -36.46 27.92
C GLU A 178 11.18 -37.33 27.98
N GLU A 179 11.17 -38.54 27.42
CA GLU A 179 12.35 -39.42 27.34
C GLU A 179 13.45 -38.78 26.47
N ALA A 180 13.06 -38.14 25.34
CA ALA A 180 13.99 -37.44 24.46
C ALA A 180 14.65 -36.23 25.19
N ILE A 181 13.84 -35.42 25.87
CA ILE A 181 14.31 -34.26 26.62
C ILE A 181 15.28 -34.72 27.72
N ALA A 182 14.95 -35.77 28.48
CA ALA A 182 15.81 -36.33 29.51
C ALA A 182 17.17 -36.85 28.97
N LYS A 183 17.19 -37.43 27.77
CA LYS A 183 18.43 -37.82 27.09
C LYS A 183 19.30 -36.60 26.76
N ILE A 184 18.68 -35.51 26.24
CA ILE A 184 19.40 -34.29 25.92
C ILE A 184 19.91 -33.61 27.20
N GLU A 185 19.14 -33.58 28.30
CA GLU A 185 19.58 -33.10 29.60
C GLU A 185 20.83 -33.89 30.09
N GLY A 186 20.83 -35.20 29.86
CA GLY A 186 21.99 -36.07 30.15
C GLY A 186 23.24 -35.71 29.32
N ILE A 187 23.08 -35.32 28.06
CA ILE A 187 24.17 -34.88 27.18
C ILE A 187 24.72 -33.53 27.66
N LEU A 188 23.83 -32.61 28.07
CA LEU A 188 24.25 -31.30 28.61
C LEU A 188 25.08 -31.38 29.91
N GLY A 189 24.73 -32.33 30.78
CA GLY A 189 25.45 -32.60 32.01
C GLY A 189 25.70 -31.33 32.85
N SER A 190 26.98 -31.05 33.16
CA SER A 190 27.38 -29.90 34.00
C SER A 190 27.57 -28.56 33.25
N LYS A 191 27.32 -28.53 31.96
CA LYS A 191 27.48 -27.30 31.15
C LYS A 191 26.44 -26.23 31.49
N VAL A 192 25.29 -26.63 31.95
CA VAL A 192 24.18 -25.77 32.34
C VAL A 192 23.78 -26.03 33.80
N SER A 193 23.15 -25.03 34.41
CA SER A 193 22.59 -25.19 35.77
C SER A 193 21.44 -26.21 35.73
N SER A 194 21.32 -27.00 36.82
CA SER A 194 20.19 -27.97 36.92
C SER A 194 18.81 -27.30 36.84
N SER A 195 18.71 -26.04 37.22
CA SER A 195 17.46 -25.27 37.16
C SER A 195 17.06 -24.84 35.75
N THR A 196 18.03 -24.68 34.81
CA THR A 196 17.81 -24.25 33.43
C THR A 196 17.99 -25.40 32.45
N SER A 197 18.40 -26.59 32.88
CA SER A 197 18.71 -27.76 32.04
C SER A 197 17.55 -28.13 31.14
N ARG A 198 16.34 -28.20 31.69
CA ARG A 198 15.14 -28.53 30.94
C ARG A 198 14.85 -27.51 29.83
N TRP A 199 15.01 -26.22 30.10
CA TRP A 199 14.80 -25.16 29.11
C TRP A 199 15.77 -25.32 27.94
N TYR A 200 17.06 -25.49 28.22
CA TYR A 200 18.07 -25.71 27.20
C TYR A 200 17.84 -27.00 26.41
N ALA A 201 17.44 -28.09 27.08
CA ALA A 201 17.16 -29.35 26.43
C ALA A 201 15.98 -29.25 25.43
N ILE A 202 14.91 -28.56 25.82
CA ILE A 202 13.78 -28.30 24.93
C ILE A 202 14.20 -27.45 23.71
N LYS A 203 14.98 -26.39 23.92
CA LYS A 203 15.46 -25.52 22.84
C LYS A 203 16.43 -26.21 21.88
N LEU A 204 17.27 -27.12 22.40
CA LEU A 204 18.13 -27.94 21.55
C LEU A 204 17.34 -29.00 20.78
N PHE A 205 16.29 -29.55 21.38
CA PHE A 205 15.38 -30.46 20.68
C PHE A 205 14.63 -29.73 19.56
N GLU A 206 14.15 -28.49 19.78
CA GLU A 206 13.57 -27.61 18.78
C GLU A 206 14.59 -27.22 17.67
N GLY A 207 15.90 -27.45 17.88
CA GLY A 207 16.95 -27.09 16.91
C GLY A 207 17.31 -25.62 16.88
N GLU A 208 17.03 -24.89 17.97
CA GLU A 208 17.26 -23.43 18.05
C GLU A 208 18.74 -23.07 17.94
N GLN A 209 19.13 -22.44 16.81
CA GLN A 209 20.52 -22.15 16.48
C GLN A 209 21.21 -21.24 17.52
N LYS A 210 20.52 -20.20 18.03
CA LYS A 210 21.08 -19.31 19.03
C LYS A 210 21.50 -20.07 20.30
N THR A 211 20.70 -21.03 20.75
CA THR A 211 21.02 -21.89 21.90
C THR A 211 22.22 -22.79 21.62
N ILE A 212 22.35 -23.33 20.41
CA ILE A 212 23.49 -24.13 19.97
C ILE A 212 24.79 -23.32 20.06
N ASP A 213 24.75 -22.08 19.54
CA ASP A 213 25.90 -21.17 19.52
C ASP A 213 26.30 -20.69 20.92
N ASP A 214 25.32 -20.34 21.76
CA ASP A 214 25.54 -19.88 23.15
C ASP A 214 26.24 -20.95 24.01
N LEU A 215 25.85 -22.22 23.84
CA LEU A 215 26.38 -23.35 24.62
C LEU A 215 27.71 -23.90 24.10
N LYS A 216 28.17 -23.49 22.90
CA LYS A 216 29.42 -23.93 22.27
C LYS A 216 29.61 -25.46 22.35
N LEU A 217 28.57 -26.20 21.92
CA LEU A 217 28.57 -27.65 21.97
C LEU A 217 29.60 -28.25 20.99
N SER A 218 30.20 -29.35 21.36
CA SER A 218 31.12 -30.11 20.50
C SER A 218 30.36 -30.81 19.35
N THR A 219 31.04 -31.09 18.27
CA THR A 219 30.43 -31.78 17.08
C THR A 219 29.86 -33.14 17.46
N SER A 220 30.42 -33.82 18.46
CA SER A 220 29.94 -35.11 18.95
C SER A 220 28.64 -34.99 19.75
N GLU A 221 28.51 -33.92 20.55
CA GLU A 221 27.30 -33.65 21.33
C GLU A 221 26.15 -33.21 20.39
N LEU A 222 26.43 -32.33 19.42
CA LEU A 222 25.45 -31.94 18.41
C LEU A 222 24.91 -33.15 17.65
N LYS A 223 25.82 -34.03 17.20
CA LYS A 223 25.40 -35.24 16.50
C LYS A 223 24.54 -36.16 17.37
N ALA A 224 24.85 -36.30 18.66
CA ALA A 224 24.04 -37.09 19.58
C ALA A 224 22.64 -36.46 19.81
N ILE A 225 22.54 -35.13 19.85
CA ILE A 225 21.28 -34.41 19.98
C ILE A 225 20.45 -34.57 18.67
N ASP A 226 21.09 -34.41 17.49
CA ASP A 226 20.44 -34.60 16.21
C ASP A 226 19.91 -36.03 16.04
N GLU A 227 20.67 -37.08 16.48
CA GLU A 227 20.19 -38.47 16.45
C GLU A 227 18.94 -38.67 17.33
N VAL A 228 18.85 -38.00 18.48
CA VAL A 228 17.64 -38.07 19.34
C VAL A 228 16.49 -37.35 18.71
N ARG A 229 16.71 -36.16 18.09
CA ARG A 229 15.69 -35.39 17.42
C ARG A 229 15.12 -36.15 16.24
N ASP A 230 15.99 -36.60 15.32
CA ASP A 230 15.59 -37.30 14.09
C ASP A 230 14.80 -38.60 14.42
N ALA A 231 15.15 -39.30 15.48
CA ALA A 231 14.42 -40.49 15.91
C ALA A 231 12.98 -40.19 16.35
N ILE A 232 12.74 -39.02 16.95
CA ILE A 232 11.40 -38.61 17.39
C ILE A 232 10.60 -38.00 16.23
N GLU A 233 11.21 -37.18 15.40
CA GLU A 233 10.59 -36.64 14.18
C GLU A 233 10.09 -37.78 13.27
N ASN A 234 10.93 -38.79 13.03
CA ASN A 234 10.55 -39.97 12.26
C ASN A 234 9.42 -40.81 12.92
N LYS A 235 9.36 -40.82 14.27
CA LYS A 235 8.36 -41.59 15.01
C LYS A 235 7.00 -40.90 15.02
N LEU A 236 6.99 -39.56 15.08
CA LEU A 236 5.77 -38.76 15.19
C LEU A 236 5.35 -38.13 13.84
N ASP A 237 6.16 -38.29 12.79
CA ASP A 237 5.91 -37.80 11.41
C ASP A 237 5.69 -36.27 11.38
N ASP A 238 6.45 -35.54 12.22
CA ASP A 238 6.35 -34.08 12.33
C ASP A 238 7.72 -33.48 12.72
N ASP A 239 7.94 -32.19 12.48
CA ASP A 239 9.16 -31.51 12.89
C ASP A 239 9.20 -31.24 14.41
N ALA A 240 10.41 -31.12 14.97
CA ALA A 240 10.59 -31.00 16.40
C ALA A 240 9.95 -29.73 17.01
N GLU A 241 9.92 -28.62 16.28
CA GLU A 241 9.28 -27.37 16.74
C GLU A 241 7.76 -27.54 16.80
N SER A 242 7.15 -28.17 15.80
CA SER A 242 5.71 -28.49 15.75
C SER A 242 5.34 -29.48 16.87
N ILE A 243 6.16 -30.50 17.10
CA ILE A 243 5.97 -31.48 18.17
C ILE A 243 5.93 -30.77 19.54
N VAL A 244 6.95 -29.97 19.87
CA VAL A 244 7.01 -29.24 21.18
C VAL A 244 5.85 -28.28 21.31
N THR A 245 5.48 -27.60 20.25
CA THR A 245 4.34 -26.65 20.25
C THR A 245 3.03 -27.38 20.54
N SER A 246 2.78 -28.51 19.88
CA SER A 246 1.60 -29.35 20.09
C SER A 246 1.56 -29.88 21.51
N GLU A 247 2.67 -30.37 22.02
CA GLU A 247 2.79 -30.89 23.39
C GLU A 247 2.54 -29.82 24.46
N ARG A 248 3.02 -28.57 24.24
CA ARG A 248 2.70 -27.45 25.12
C ARG A 248 1.19 -27.18 25.16
N TYR A 249 0.53 -27.13 24.01
CA TYR A 249 -0.91 -26.93 23.95
C TYR A 249 -1.71 -28.08 24.59
N ASN A 250 -1.29 -29.33 24.40
CA ASN A 250 -1.90 -30.47 25.05
C ASN A 250 -1.80 -30.38 26.59
N ALA A 251 -0.60 -30.03 27.11
CA ALA A 251 -0.39 -29.85 28.54
C ALA A 251 -1.22 -28.68 29.10
N ILE A 252 -1.32 -27.57 28.38
CA ILE A 252 -2.12 -26.40 28.75
C ILE A 252 -3.62 -26.74 28.76
N SER A 253 -4.13 -27.41 27.73
CA SER A 253 -5.54 -27.84 27.65
C SER A 253 -5.90 -28.73 28.86
N HIS A 254 -5.02 -29.63 29.25
CA HIS A 254 -5.22 -30.49 30.42
C HIS A 254 -5.28 -29.69 31.75
N VAL A 255 -4.47 -28.62 31.90
CA VAL A 255 -4.54 -27.70 33.03
C VAL A 255 -5.87 -26.95 33.05
N ILE A 256 -6.31 -26.43 31.91
CA ILE A 256 -7.53 -25.67 31.76
C ILE A 256 -8.77 -26.53 32.04
N ASP A 257 -8.83 -27.72 31.50
CA ASP A 257 -9.97 -28.65 31.72
C ASP A 257 -10.18 -28.98 33.22
N LYS A 258 -9.08 -28.99 33.99
CA LYS A 258 -9.12 -29.23 35.43
C LYS A 258 -9.48 -27.99 36.26
N THR A 259 -9.14 -26.79 35.79
CA THR A 259 -9.16 -25.57 36.61
C THR A 259 -10.18 -24.52 36.16
N VAL A 260 -10.71 -24.61 34.94
CA VAL A 260 -11.64 -23.60 34.39
C VAL A 260 -13.03 -24.21 34.16
N LYS A 261 -14.05 -23.64 34.79
CA LYS A 261 -15.45 -23.97 34.53
C LYS A 261 -16.11 -22.82 33.77
N ARG A 262 -16.30 -22.98 32.48
CA ARG A 262 -16.97 -21.99 31.64
C ARG A 262 -18.47 -22.04 31.85
N SER A 263 -19.11 -20.90 32.09
CA SER A 263 -20.56 -20.77 32.27
C SER A 263 -21.32 -21.03 30.98
N ARG A 264 -20.73 -20.78 29.83
CA ARG A 264 -21.34 -20.98 28.50
C ARG A 264 -20.69 -22.16 27.78
N THR A 265 -21.46 -23.19 27.47
CA THR A 265 -21.04 -24.42 26.76
C THR A 265 -21.12 -24.31 25.23
N GLY A 266 -21.34 -23.12 24.67
CA GLY A 266 -21.49 -22.87 23.23
C GLY A 266 -20.42 -21.93 22.66
N LEU A 267 -20.15 -22.09 21.37
CA LEU A 267 -19.27 -21.19 20.61
C LEU A 267 -19.73 -19.75 20.75
N THR A 268 -18.81 -18.81 21.02
CA THR A 268 -19.08 -17.38 21.00
C THR A 268 -19.52 -16.92 19.60
N THR A 269 -20.18 -15.78 19.51
CA THR A 269 -20.58 -15.24 18.21
C THR A 269 -19.36 -15.03 17.30
N SER A 270 -18.24 -14.56 17.85
CA SER A 270 -16.95 -14.44 17.13
C SER A 270 -16.48 -15.78 16.60
N GLN A 271 -16.49 -16.83 17.40
CA GLN A 271 -16.07 -18.18 16.97
C GLN A 271 -16.98 -18.76 15.89
N LYS A 272 -18.30 -18.47 15.94
CA LYS A 272 -19.23 -18.90 14.88
C LYS A 272 -18.93 -18.21 13.56
N ILE A 273 -18.66 -16.89 13.60
CA ILE A 273 -18.26 -16.11 12.43
C ILE A 273 -16.93 -16.61 11.90
N ASP A 274 -15.94 -16.83 12.78
CA ASP A 274 -14.62 -17.34 12.40
C ASP A 274 -14.69 -18.69 11.69
N ARG A 275 -15.55 -19.61 12.14
CA ARG A 275 -15.75 -20.91 11.48
C ARG A 275 -16.15 -20.78 10.00
N VAL A 276 -16.86 -19.71 9.64
CA VAL A 276 -17.26 -19.44 8.25
C VAL A 276 -16.17 -18.66 7.52
N VAL A 277 -15.72 -17.54 8.12
CA VAL A 277 -14.77 -16.60 7.50
C VAL A 277 -13.38 -17.21 7.32
N THR A 278 -12.90 -18.00 8.30
CA THR A 278 -11.58 -18.66 8.20
C THR A 278 -11.62 -20.05 7.54
N ASN A 279 -12.77 -20.43 7.01
CA ASN A 279 -12.94 -21.71 6.31
C ASN A 279 -12.01 -21.77 5.09
N ARG A 280 -11.37 -22.93 4.87
CA ARG A 280 -10.41 -23.17 3.81
C ARG A 280 -10.92 -22.83 2.40
N TRP A 281 -12.20 -23.06 2.13
CA TRP A 281 -12.82 -22.90 0.82
C TRP A 281 -13.65 -21.63 0.70
N LEU A 282 -14.32 -21.20 1.81
CA LEU A 282 -15.19 -20.04 1.82
C LEU A 282 -14.43 -18.74 2.16
N GLY A 283 -13.32 -18.84 2.90
CA GLY A 283 -12.61 -17.64 3.39
C GLY A 283 -12.10 -16.74 2.27
N LEU A 284 -11.49 -17.32 1.22
CA LEU A 284 -11.00 -16.53 0.08
C LEU A 284 -12.14 -15.90 -0.76
N PRO A 285 -13.21 -16.61 -1.16
CA PRO A 285 -14.35 -15.99 -1.82
C PRO A 285 -15.03 -14.88 -1.02
N ILE A 286 -15.23 -15.08 0.29
CA ILE A 286 -15.81 -14.05 1.18
C ILE A 286 -14.91 -12.81 1.21
N PHE A 287 -13.60 -13.01 1.33
CA PHE A 287 -12.63 -11.94 1.30
C PHE A 287 -12.70 -11.14 -0.02
N ILE A 288 -12.70 -11.82 -1.16
CA ILE A 288 -12.82 -11.18 -2.48
C ILE A 288 -14.12 -10.38 -2.57
N ALA A 289 -15.25 -10.93 -2.12
CA ALA A 289 -16.53 -10.23 -2.16
C ALA A 289 -16.55 -8.96 -1.28
N ILE A 290 -15.98 -9.02 -0.06
CA ILE A 290 -15.89 -7.87 0.83
C ILE A 290 -14.97 -6.79 0.24
N MET A 291 -13.81 -7.18 -0.31
CA MET A 291 -12.89 -6.22 -0.90
C MET A 291 -13.43 -5.62 -2.20
N PHE A 292 -14.09 -6.42 -3.02
CA PHE A 292 -14.79 -5.92 -4.20
C PHE A 292 -15.82 -4.84 -3.80
N PHE A 293 -16.63 -5.11 -2.78
CA PHE A 293 -17.60 -4.12 -2.28
C PHE A 293 -16.92 -2.84 -1.77
N VAL A 294 -15.81 -2.96 -1.02
CA VAL A 294 -15.05 -1.81 -0.51
C VAL A 294 -14.50 -0.96 -1.66
N TYR A 295 -13.89 -1.61 -2.65
CA TYR A 295 -13.33 -0.88 -3.79
C TYR A 295 -14.41 -0.33 -4.72
N TRP A 296 -15.46 -1.09 -4.99
CA TRP A 296 -16.59 -0.62 -5.76
C TRP A 296 -17.20 0.65 -5.14
N LEU A 297 -17.42 0.64 -3.82
CA LEU A 297 -17.96 1.81 -3.14
C LEU A 297 -16.97 2.99 -3.15
N ALA A 298 -15.67 2.72 -2.95
CA ALA A 298 -14.64 3.77 -2.95
C ALA A 298 -14.47 4.40 -4.35
N VAL A 299 -14.61 3.61 -5.41
CA VAL A 299 -14.52 4.11 -6.79
C VAL A 299 -15.83 4.78 -7.20
N THR A 300 -16.99 4.09 -7.09
CA THR A 300 -18.27 4.61 -7.58
C THR A 300 -18.71 5.88 -6.85
N VAL A 301 -18.47 5.98 -5.53
CA VAL A 301 -18.87 7.15 -4.74
C VAL A 301 -17.70 8.12 -4.56
N GLY A 302 -16.48 7.61 -4.47
CA GLY A 302 -15.31 8.41 -4.14
C GLY A 302 -14.61 9.03 -5.35
N THR A 303 -14.54 8.33 -6.48
CA THR A 303 -13.84 8.84 -7.67
C THR A 303 -14.79 9.58 -8.62
N GLY A 304 -16.07 9.21 -8.68
CA GLY A 304 -17.06 9.93 -9.46
C GLY A 304 -17.52 11.21 -8.73
N PRO A 305 -18.80 11.30 -8.33
CA PRO A 305 -19.46 12.58 -7.96
C PRO A 305 -18.73 13.43 -6.90
N VAL A 306 -17.98 12.81 -5.99
CA VAL A 306 -17.32 13.54 -4.88
C VAL A 306 -15.94 14.08 -5.28
N THR A 307 -15.22 13.36 -6.13
CA THR A 307 -13.94 13.82 -6.66
C THR A 307 -14.18 14.89 -7.73
N ASP A 308 -15.16 14.71 -8.62
CA ASP A 308 -15.55 15.68 -9.63
C ASP A 308 -15.97 16.98 -8.93
N TRP A 309 -16.84 16.89 -7.90
CA TRP A 309 -17.17 18.06 -7.09
C TRP A 309 -15.95 18.74 -6.45
N ALA A 310 -14.92 17.99 -6.05
CA ALA A 310 -13.72 18.57 -5.44
C ALA A 310 -12.77 19.17 -6.48
N ASN A 311 -12.67 18.57 -7.66
CA ASN A 311 -11.84 19.08 -8.76
C ASN A 311 -12.47 20.31 -9.39
N ASP A 312 -13.70 20.19 -9.87
CA ASP A 312 -14.37 21.23 -10.63
C ASP A 312 -14.92 22.31 -9.69
N GLY A 313 -15.56 21.90 -8.60
CA GLY A 313 -16.17 22.83 -7.65
C GLY A 313 -15.20 23.57 -6.73
N ILE A 314 -13.99 23.05 -6.41
CA ILE A 314 -13.02 23.71 -5.54
C ILE A 314 -11.85 24.27 -6.34
N SER A 315 -11.27 23.45 -7.22
CA SER A 315 -10.01 23.80 -7.91
C SER A 315 -10.23 24.28 -9.36
N GLY A 316 -11.33 23.88 -10.00
CA GLY A 316 -11.76 24.32 -11.33
C GLY A 316 -12.62 25.57 -11.31
N ASP A 317 -13.60 25.62 -12.23
CA ASP A 317 -14.42 26.82 -12.54
C ASP A 317 -15.46 27.12 -11.46
N GLY A 318 -15.86 26.15 -10.67
CA GLY A 318 -16.81 26.34 -9.58
C GLY A 318 -17.93 25.30 -9.55
N TYR A 319 -18.95 25.56 -8.74
CA TYR A 319 -20.08 24.66 -8.57
C TYR A 319 -21.40 25.40 -8.53
N LEU A 320 -22.35 24.93 -9.37
CA LEU A 320 -23.70 25.44 -9.42
C LEU A 320 -24.61 24.68 -8.44
N TYR A 321 -25.02 25.34 -7.34
CA TYR A 321 -25.83 24.72 -6.29
C TYR A 321 -27.31 24.66 -6.57
N THR A 322 -27.83 25.52 -7.46
CA THR A 322 -29.24 25.55 -7.85
C THR A 322 -29.34 25.80 -9.34
N GLY A 323 -30.35 25.21 -9.99
CA GLY A 323 -30.56 25.35 -11.44
C GLY A 323 -29.74 24.41 -12.31
N GLN A 324 -29.05 23.44 -11.74
CA GLN A 324 -28.16 22.51 -12.44
C GLN A 324 -28.85 21.82 -13.64
N ALA A 325 -30.10 21.36 -13.51
CA ALA A 325 -30.80 20.70 -14.60
C ALA A 325 -31.06 21.62 -15.82
N ALA A 326 -31.28 22.92 -15.55
CA ALA A 326 -31.48 23.88 -16.67
C ALA A 326 -30.14 24.29 -17.30
N TYR A 327 -29.06 24.29 -16.52
CA TYR A 327 -27.72 24.52 -17.02
C TYR A 327 -27.23 23.31 -17.85
N GLU A 328 -27.39 22.09 -17.33
CA GLU A 328 -27.05 20.85 -18.06
C GLU A 328 -27.85 20.72 -19.39
N GLU A 329 -29.11 21.18 -19.42
CA GLU A 329 -29.90 21.22 -20.65
C GLU A 329 -29.33 22.25 -21.66
N ALA A 330 -28.92 23.43 -21.16
CA ALA A 330 -28.30 24.46 -22.02
C ALA A 330 -26.88 24.09 -22.47
N GLU A 331 -26.12 23.45 -21.60
CA GLU A 331 -24.79 22.94 -21.91
C GLU A 331 -24.88 21.83 -22.97
N GLY A 332 -25.86 20.91 -22.86
CA GLY A 332 -26.13 19.91 -23.88
C GLY A 332 -26.54 20.52 -25.24
N GLU A 333 -27.40 21.56 -25.22
CA GLU A 333 -27.73 22.30 -26.44
C GLU A 333 -26.51 22.98 -27.09
N TYR A 334 -25.58 23.49 -26.25
CA TYR A 334 -24.34 24.08 -26.74
C TYR A 334 -23.38 23.03 -27.30
N GLU A 335 -23.20 21.89 -26.60
CA GLU A 335 -22.36 20.78 -27.08
C GLU A 335 -22.89 20.23 -28.43
N ASP A 336 -24.20 20.04 -28.55
CA ASP A 336 -24.83 19.62 -29.81
C ASP A 336 -24.58 20.64 -30.92
N ALA A 337 -24.69 21.93 -30.61
CA ALA A 337 -24.41 23.00 -31.56
C ALA A 337 -22.92 23.03 -31.99
N GLN A 338 -21.99 22.84 -31.05
CA GLN A 338 -20.56 22.72 -31.37
C GLN A 338 -20.29 21.51 -32.29
N GLY A 339 -20.92 20.36 -32.00
CA GLY A 339 -20.86 19.18 -32.88
C GLY A 339 -21.33 19.45 -34.30
N VAL A 340 -22.40 20.24 -34.46
CA VAL A 340 -22.90 20.69 -35.76
C VAL A 340 -21.88 21.59 -36.46
N VAL A 341 -21.27 22.54 -35.75
CA VAL A 341 -20.24 23.46 -36.27
C VAL A 341 -18.99 22.67 -36.69
N GLU A 342 -18.50 21.80 -35.88
CA GLU A 342 -17.31 20.98 -36.16
C GLU A 342 -17.54 20.08 -37.39
N ALA A 343 -18.66 19.34 -37.41
CA ALA A 343 -19.03 18.50 -38.56
C ALA A 343 -19.14 19.29 -39.86
N TYR A 344 -19.70 20.49 -39.79
CA TYR A 344 -19.84 21.33 -40.95
C TYR A 344 -18.49 21.88 -41.46
N VAL A 345 -17.63 22.37 -40.55
CA VAL A 345 -16.29 22.87 -40.90
C VAL A 345 -15.44 21.74 -41.48
N THR A 346 -15.45 20.58 -40.85
CA THR A 346 -14.69 19.40 -41.30
C THR A 346 -15.23 18.81 -42.62
N SER A 347 -16.49 19.00 -42.95
CA SER A 347 -17.03 18.59 -44.25
C SER A 347 -16.39 19.35 -45.41
N ILE A 348 -15.86 20.56 -45.19
CA ILE A 348 -15.27 21.45 -46.19
C ILE A 348 -13.76 21.37 -46.24
N TYR A 349 -13.10 21.32 -45.08
CA TYR A 349 -11.63 21.33 -44.95
C TYR A 349 -11.06 19.96 -44.61
N GLY A 350 -11.94 19.02 -44.18
CA GLY A 350 -11.59 17.63 -43.92
C GLY A 350 -11.18 17.33 -42.52
N MET A 351 -10.98 16.04 -42.29
CA MET A 351 -10.43 15.47 -41.04
C MET A 351 -9.02 14.96 -41.29
N ASP A 352 -8.16 14.98 -40.29
CA ASP A 352 -6.95 14.18 -40.26
C ASP A 352 -7.35 12.72 -39.97
N GLU A 353 -7.57 11.92 -41.02
CA GLU A 353 -7.98 10.51 -40.91
C GLU A 353 -7.01 9.66 -40.07
N ALA A 354 -5.77 10.14 -39.87
CA ALA A 354 -4.79 9.41 -39.05
C ALA A 354 -5.00 9.63 -37.56
N ARG A 355 -5.52 10.78 -37.17
CA ARG A 355 -5.74 11.20 -35.77
C ARG A 355 -7.21 11.19 -35.38
N ASP A 356 -8.12 11.15 -36.34
CA ASP A 356 -9.56 11.30 -36.17
C ASP A 356 -9.95 12.62 -35.49
N VAL A 357 -9.33 13.70 -35.95
CA VAL A 357 -9.55 15.09 -35.49
C VAL A 357 -9.69 16.00 -36.68
N PRO A 358 -10.24 17.23 -36.52
CA PRO A 358 -10.26 18.23 -37.58
C PRO A 358 -8.87 18.43 -38.20
N SER A 359 -8.83 18.67 -39.52
CA SER A 359 -7.56 19.02 -40.21
C SER A 359 -7.03 20.38 -39.70
N ASP A 360 -5.73 20.68 -39.94
CA ASP A 360 -5.15 21.98 -39.54
C ASP A 360 -5.95 23.16 -40.10
N GLU A 361 -6.50 23.04 -41.35
CA GLU A 361 -7.34 24.08 -41.94
C GLU A 361 -8.73 24.15 -41.29
N SER A 362 -9.28 23.00 -40.85
CA SER A 362 -10.55 22.96 -40.07
C SER A 362 -10.35 23.58 -38.70
N GLN A 363 -9.26 23.26 -38.04
CA GLN A 363 -8.91 23.79 -36.70
C GLN A 363 -8.74 25.31 -36.72
N GLU A 364 -8.07 25.86 -37.73
CA GLU A 364 -7.91 27.32 -37.89
C GLU A 364 -9.26 28.06 -37.96
N VAL A 365 -10.26 27.46 -38.58
CA VAL A 365 -11.62 28.01 -38.62
C VAL A 365 -12.34 27.90 -37.30
N LEU A 366 -12.22 26.74 -36.63
CA LEU A 366 -12.82 26.51 -35.31
C LEU A 366 -12.23 27.46 -34.27
N ASP A 367 -10.90 27.62 -34.26
CA ASP A 367 -10.21 28.57 -33.38
C ASP A 367 -10.65 30.03 -33.66
N ALA A 368 -10.81 30.41 -34.93
CA ALA A 368 -11.31 31.74 -35.31
C ALA A 368 -12.77 31.99 -34.86
N LEU A 369 -13.60 30.92 -34.84
CA LEU A 369 -14.98 31.03 -34.32
C LEU A 369 -15.03 31.19 -32.81
N ALA A 370 -14.04 30.70 -32.11
CA ALA A 370 -13.93 30.80 -30.65
C ALA A 370 -13.41 32.16 -30.14
N VAL A 371 -12.88 33.03 -31.02
CA VAL A 371 -12.40 34.38 -30.66
C VAL A 371 -13.56 35.28 -30.28
N ALA A 372 -13.65 35.68 -29.03
CA ALA A 372 -14.71 36.54 -28.50
C ALA A 372 -14.63 37.97 -29.06
N GLU A 373 -15.78 38.65 -29.22
CA GLU A 373 -15.85 40.06 -29.59
C GLU A 373 -15.18 40.91 -28.48
N PRO A 374 -14.15 41.74 -28.81
CA PRO A 374 -13.41 42.53 -27.81
C PRO A 374 -14.31 43.60 -27.17
N GLU A 375 -14.11 43.89 -25.88
CA GLU A 375 -14.81 44.98 -25.18
C GLU A 375 -14.48 46.35 -25.75
N ASP A 376 -15.33 47.38 -25.48
CA ASP A 376 -15.17 48.77 -25.97
C ASP A 376 -13.84 49.45 -25.61
N ASP A 377 -13.08 48.92 -24.63
CA ASP A 377 -11.79 49.41 -24.11
C ASP A 377 -10.62 48.44 -24.34
N ALA A 378 -10.82 47.42 -25.18
CA ALA A 378 -9.77 46.43 -25.53
C ALA A 378 -8.54 47.11 -26.22
N ASP A 379 -7.39 46.50 -26.12
CA ASP A 379 -6.17 47.00 -26.74
C ASP A 379 -6.17 46.80 -28.28
N GLU A 380 -5.22 47.42 -28.99
CA GLU A 380 -5.15 47.40 -30.45
C GLU A 380 -4.81 45.98 -30.97
N ASP A 381 -4.15 45.11 -30.11
CA ASP A 381 -3.75 43.77 -30.49
C ASP A 381 -4.97 42.81 -30.42
N ALA A 382 -5.81 42.85 -29.39
CA ALA A 382 -7.04 42.07 -29.30
C ALA A 382 -8.06 42.43 -30.40
N VAL A 383 -8.17 43.69 -30.75
CA VAL A 383 -9.02 44.10 -31.88
C VAL A 383 -8.48 43.59 -33.22
N ALA A 384 -7.15 43.57 -33.40
CA ALA A 384 -6.52 43.05 -34.60
C ALA A 384 -6.71 41.52 -34.74
N GLU A 385 -6.60 40.79 -33.63
CA GLU A 385 -6.84 39.34 -33.58
C GLU A 385 -8.30 39.00 -33.93
N TYR A 386 -9.26 39.71 -33.36
CA TYR A 386 -10.68 39.54 -33.71
C TYR A 386 -10.97 39.88 -35.16
N GLU A 387 -10.35 40.96 -35.74
CA GLU A 387 -10.52 41.29 -37.15
C GLU A 387 -9.96 40.21 -38.08
N ASP A 388 -8.82 39.54 -37.70
CA ASP A 388 -8.21 38.45 -38.46
C ASP A 388 -9.06 37.18 -38.37
N ALA A 389 -9.52 36.82 -37.15
CA ALA A 389 -10.46 35.74 -36.94
C ALA A 389 -11.76 35.89 -37.75
N GLN A 390 -12.36 37.11 -37.72
CA GLN A 390 -13.53 37.40 -38.53
C GLN A 390 -13.26 37.30 -40.06
N ALA A 391 -12.03 37.62 -40.48
CA ALA A 391 -11.66 37.46 -41.89
C ALA A 391 -11.54 35.98 -42.27
N THR A 392 -11.01 35.13 -41.40
CA THR A 392 -10.93 33.66 -41.58
C THR A 392 -12.32 33.03 -41.64
N VAL A 393 -13.20 33.36 -40.67
CA VAL A 393 -14.59 32.87 -40.64
C VAL A 393 -15.35 33.30 -41.90
N LYS A 394 -15.17 34.54 -42.35
CA LYS A 394 -15.84 35.03 -43.54
C LYS A 394 -15.37 34.34 -44.82
N ASP A 395 -14.06 34.08 -44.94
CA ASP A 395 -13.51 33.34 -46.10
C ASP A 395 -14.07 31.92 -46.16
N PHE A 396 -14.16 31.26 -44.97
CA PHE A 396 -14.81 29.97 -44.79
C PHE A 396 -16.29 30.01 -45.23
N GLU A 397 -17.09 30.97 -44.73
CA GLU A 397 -18.51 31.11 -45.06
C GLU A 397 -18.72 31.36 -46.55
N GLU A 398 -17.92 32.21 -47.19
CA GLU A 398 -17.97 32.45 -48.64
C GLU A 398 -17.67 31.17 -49.44
N LYS A 399 -16.73 30.34 -48.98
CA LYS A 399 -16.41 29.02 -49.56
C LYS A 399 -17.56 28.02 -49.37
N ALA A 400 -18.07 27.93 -48.13
CA ALA A 400 -19.16 27.03 -47.74
C ALA A 400 -20.42 27.29 -48.57
N GLU A 401 -20.83 28.58 -48.75
CA GLU A 401 -21.97 28.98 -49.58
C GLU A 401 -21.73 28.68 -51.04
N ALA A 402 -20.49 28.89 -51.55
CA ALA A 402 -20.18 28.61 -52.96
C ALA A 402 -20.19 27.11 -53.29
N GLU A 403 -19.79 26.25 -52.37
CA GLU A 403 -19.76 24.79 -52.54
C GLU A 403 -21.12 24.14 -52.27
N ASN A 404 -22.05 24.85 -51.62
CA ASN A 404 -23.35 24.34 -51.14
C ASN A 404 -23.15 23.05 -50.33
N ALA A 405 -22.16 23.09 -49.38
CA ALA A 405 -21.74 21.96 -48.58
C ALA A 405 -22.88 21.49 -47.67
N VAL A 406 -22.93 20.18 -47.46
CA VAL A 406 -23.82 19.52 -46.48
C VAL A 406 -22.99 18.53 -45.71
N ALA A 407 -23.02 18.65 -44.39
CA ALA A 407 -22.44 17.66 -43.52
C ALA A 407 -23.46 16.62 -43.06
N ILE A 408 -23.02 15.47 -42.63
CA ILE A 408 -23.88 14.44 -42.06
C ILE A 408 -23.38 14.21 -40.61
N ILE A 409 -24.27 14.38 -39.65
CA ILE A 409 -23.99 14.05 -38.24
C ILE A 409 -24.80 12.81 -37.85
N GLU A 410 -24.19 11.98 -36.99
CA GLU A 410 -24.89 10.87 -36.34
C GLU A 410 -25.43 11.40 -35.00
N THR A 411 -26.73 11.50 -34.86
CA THR A 411 -27.38 11.84 -33.56
C THR A 411 -27.97 10.59 -32.94
N GLU A 412 -27.83 10.41 -31.66
CA GLU A 412 -28.38 9.30 -30.89
C GLU A 412 -29.60 9.80 -30.09
N ASP A 413 -30.76 9.16 -30.32
CA ASP A 413 -31.99 9.51 -29.58
C ASP A 413 -31.99 8.91 -28.15
N GLU A 414 -32.95 9.31 -27.30
CA GLU A 414 -33.12 8.82 -25.93
C GLU A 414 -33.24 7.29 -25.81
N ASP A 415 -33.60 6.60 -26.91
CA ASP A 415 -33.71 5.13 -26.96
C ASP A 415 -32.43 4.45 -27.49
N GLY A 416 -31.35 5.20 -27.77
CA GLY A 416 -30.06 4.71 -28.24
C GLY A 416 -30.06 4.33 -29.71
N VAL A 417 -30.92 4.96 -30.51
CA VAL A 417 -31.02 4.74 -31.98
C VAL A 417 -30.28 5.86 -32.68
N THR A 418 -29.18 5.53 -33.35
CA THR A 418 -28.45 6.48 -34.20
C THR A 418 -29.27 6.86 -35.43
N ALA A 419 -29.42 8.16 -35.71
CA ALA A 419 -30.02 8.73 -36.91
C ALA A 419 -28.98 9.62 -37.59
N GLU A 420 -28.91 9.55 -38.92
CA GLU A 420 -28.13 10.47 -39.73
C GLU A 420 -28.95 11.74 -40.00
N GLU A 421 -28.41 12.90 -39.61
CA GLU A 421 -29.02 14.22 -39.86
C GLU A 421 -28.14 15.00 -40.83
N GLU A 422 -28.79 15.62 -41.82
CA GLU A 422 -28.12 16.48 -42.81
C GLU A 422 -28.04 17.92 -42.27
N VAL A 423 -26.82 18.44 -42.12
CA VAL A 423 -26.51 19.81 -41.70
C VAL A 423 -26.19 20.66 -42.93
N ASP A 424 -27.01 21.64 -43.17
CA ASP A 424 -26.77 22.65 -44.20
C ASP A 424 -26.17 23.94 -43.64
N PHE A 425 -25.90 24.92 -44.50
CA PHE A 425 -25.31 26.20 -44.10
C PHE A 425 -26.20 27.02 -43.15
N ASP A 426 -27.54 26.87 -43.25
CA ASP A 426 -28.45 27.56 -42.37
C ASP A 426 -28.42 26.93 -40.97
N ALA A 427 -28.35 25.58 -40.86
CA ALA A 427 -28.19 24.87 -39.62
C ALA A 427 -26.83 25.19 -38.93
N TYR A 428 -25.73 25.26 -39.70
CA TYR A 428 -24.44 25.72 -39.20
C TYR A 428 -24.55 27.14 -38.60
N LYS A 429 -25.20 28.08 -39.27
CA LYS A 429 -25.37 29.45 -38.74
C LYS A 429 -26.21 29.50 -37.47
N GLU A 430 -27.27 28.71 -37.38
CA GLU A 430 -28.04 28.60 -36.13
C GLU A 430 -27.21 28.03 -35.00
N ALA A 431 -26.34 27.06 -35.26
CA ALA A 431 -25.44 26.47 -34.28
C ALA A 431 -24.37 27.45 -33.78
N VAL A 432 -23.78 28.28 -34.68
CA VAL A 432 -22.79 29.30 -34.27
C VAL A 432 -23.43 30.40 -33.40
N GLU A 433 -24.75 30.66 -33.51
CA GLU A 433 -25.46 31.66 -32.68
C GLU A 433 -25.73 31.14 -31.25
N VAL A 434 -25.54 29.84 -30.96
CA VAL A 434 -25.69 29.28 -29.61
C VAL A 434 -24.50 29.66 -28.77
N ALA A 435 -24.73 30.55 -27.81
CA ALA A 435 -23.66 31.00 -26.90
C ALA A 435 -23.40 29.99 -25.79
N GLU A 436 -22.17 29.90 -25.35
CA GLU A 436 -21.78 29.11 -24.18
C GLU A 436 -22.57 29.57 -22.95
N PRO A 437 -23.25 28.66 -22.22
CA PRO A 437 -24.10 29.05 -21.10
C PRO A 437 -23.25 29.45 -19.88
N ASP A 438 -23.48 30.67 -19.36
CA ASP A 438 -22.83 31.10 -18.11
C ASP A 438 -23.56 30.48 -16.91
N PRO A 439 -22.89 29.67 -16.08
CA PRO A 439 -23.49 29.06 -14.89
C PRO A 439 -24.16 30.06 -13.93
N ALA A 440 -23.68 31.32 -13.91
CA ALA A 440 -24.22 32.36 -13.06
C ALA A 440 -25.66 32.79 -13.46
N ASP A 441 -26.07 32.61 -14.70
CA ASP A 441 -27.40 32.96 -15.18
C ASP A 441 -28.48 31.93 -14.79
N TYR A 442 -28.07 30.69 -14.46
CA TYR A 442 -28.97 29.58 -14.16
C TYR A 442 -29.25 29.39 -12.70
N GLY A 443 -28.36 29.86 -11.80
CA GLY A 443 -28.59 29.68 -10.39
C GLY A 443 -27.53 30.24 -9.43
N LEU A 444 -27.46 29.68 -8.23
CA LEU A 444 -26.43 30.04 -7.26
C LEU A 444 -25.11 29.38 -7.64
N TRP A 445 -24.30 30.06 -8.41
CA TRP A 445 -22.95 29.62 -8.74
C TRP A 445 -21.93 30.15 -7.72
N ILE A 446 -21.05 29.30 -7.30
CA ILE A 446 -19.89 29.65 -6.45
C ILE A 446 -18.63 29.30 -7.25
N PRO A 447 -17.87 30.33 -7.69
CA PRO A 447 -16.66 30.09 -8.45
C PRO A 447 -15.62 29.31 -7.65
N GLY A 448 -14.88 28.44 -8.30
CA GLY A 448 -13.77 27.70 -7.71
C GLY A 448 -12.59 28.59 -7.36
N LEU A 449 -11.67 28.03 -6.59
CA LEU A 449 -10.44 28.75 -6.23
C LEU A 449 -9.57 29.03 -7.46
N GLY A 450 -9.61 28.13 -8.46
CA GLY A 450 -8.94 28.31 -9.74
C GLY A 450 -9.42 29.55 -10.46
N ALA A 451 -10.73 29.59 -10.73
CA ALA A 451 -11.39 30.72 -11.39
C ALA A 451 -11.18 32.04 -10.64
N ILE A 452 -11.40 32.07 -9.32
CA ILE A 452 -11.18 33.30 -8.52
C ILE A 452 -9.74 33.84 -8.63
N ILE A 453 -8.75 32.94 -8.69
CA ILE A 453 -7.34 33.33 -8.79
C ILE A 453 -7.05 33.82 -10.22
N ALA A 454 -7.56 33.12 -11.25
CA ALA A 454 -7.42 33.51 -12.64
C ALA A 454 -8.00 34.90 -12.89
N ASP A 455 -9.27 35.14 -12.52
CA ASP A 455 -9.96 36.43 -12.66
C ASP A 455 -9.22 37.56 -11.92
N ALA A 456 -8.74 37.25 -10.68
CA ALA A 456 -8.01 38.25 -9.90
C ALA A 456 -6.65 38.62 -10.51
N MET A 457 -6.00 37.68 -11.20
CA MET A 457 -4.71 37.92 -11.87
C MET A 457 -4.91 38.63 -13.20
N GLU A 458 -5.93 38.32 -13.94
CA GLU A 458 -6.34 39.00 -15.18
C GLU A 458 -6.73 40.43 -14.89
N SER A 459 -7.62 40.68 -13.90
CA SER A 459 -8.02 42.01 -13.48
C SER A 459 -6.88 42.88 -12.93
N ALA A 460 -5.79 42.24 -12.49
CA ALA A 460 -4.58 42.91 -11.98
C ALA A 460 -3.50 43.14 -13.08
N ASP A 461 -3.79 42.79 -14.33
CA ASP A 461 -2.86 42.84 -15.48
C ASP A 461 -1.52 42.16 -15.17
N VAL A 462 -1.58 40.97 -14.59
CA VAL A 462 -0.38 40.21 -14.21
C VAL A 462 0.23 39.59 -15.48
N ALA A 463 1.58 39.63 -15.55
CA ALA A 463 2.29 39.10 -16.70
C ALA A 463 1.91 37.63 -17.02
N PRO A 464 1.66 37.23 -18.30
CA PRO A 464 1.14 35.94 -18.71
C PRO A 464 1.93 34.74 -18.16
N TRP A 465 3.26 34.81 -18.12
CA TRP A 465 4.09 33.75 -17.55
C TRP A 465 3.83 33.51 -16.07
N LEU A 466 3.45 34.55 -15.32
CA LEU A 466 3.14 34.41 -13.90
C LEU A 466 1.72 33.89 -13.68
N GLN A 467 0.78 34.22 -14.58
CA GLN A 467 -0.56 33.61 -14.61
C GLN A 467 -0.45 32.10 -14.87
N SER A 468 0.27 31.66 -15.89
CA SER A 468 0.53 30.23 -16.17
C SER A 468 1.25 29.53 -15.01
N LEU A 469 2.27 30.13 -14.40
CA LEU A 469 2.93 29.54 -13.23
C LEU A 469 1.95 29.32 -12.07
N VAL A 470 1.08 30.29 -11.82
CA VAL A 470 0.13 30.20 -10.71
C VAL A 470 -1.00 29.22 -11.03
N ASN A 471 -1.62 29.33 -12.19
CA ASN A 471 -2.75 28.48 -12.57
C ASN A 471 -2.28 27.05 -12.86
N ASP A 472 -1.38 26.86 -13.83
CA ASP A 472 -0.99 25.52 -14.31
C ASP A 472 0.04 24.85 -13.39
N GLY A 473 0.91 25.63 -12.76
CA GLY A 473 1.93 25.10 -11.83
C GLY A 473 1.43 24.94 -10.39
N ILE A 474 0.78 25.94 -9.82
CA ILE A 474 0.42 25.98 -8.40
C ILE A 474 -1.00 25.51 -8.16
N VAL A 475 -1.99 26.13 -8.80
CA VAL A 475 -3.41 25.81 -8.58
C VAL A 475 -3.72 24.40 -9.06
N ALA A 476 -3.31 24.04 -10.27
CA ALA A 476 -3.47 22.68 -10.80
C ALA A 476 -2.78 21.62 -9.91
N GLY A 477 -1.56 21.92 -9.41
CA GLY A 477 -0.85 21.02 -8.49
C GLY A 477 -1.54 20.85 -7.14
N VAL A 478 -2.14 21.91 -6.60
CA VAL A 478 -2.94 21.84 -5.36
C VAL A 478 -4.26 21.13 -5.62
N GLY A 479 -4.91 21.42 -6.75
CA GLY A 479 -6.15 20.80 -7.21
C GLY A 479 -6.01 19.29 -7.30
N ALA A 480 -4.98 18.80 -7.96
CA ALA A 480 -4.69 17.37 -8.05
C ALA A 480 -4.59 16.68 -6.67
N VAL A 481 -4.05 17.37 -5.65
CA VAL A 481 -4.02 16.81 -4.28
C VAL A 481 -5.39 16.83 -3.63
N ILE A 482 -6.15 17.92 -3.79
CA ILE A 482 -7.49 18.08 -3.20
C ILE A 482 -8.47 17.07 -3.82
N GLY A 483 -8.44 16.88 -5.13
CA GLY A 483 -9.30 15.93 -5.84
C GLY A 483 -9.19 14.49 -5.35
N PHE A 484 -8.00 14.07 -4.88
CA PHE A 484 -7.84 12.72 -4.31
C PHE A 484 -8.27 12.57 -2.85
N ILE A 485 -8.47 13.67 -2.12
CA ILE A 485 -8.83 13.60 -0.69
C ILE A 485 -10.16 12.87 -0.47
N PRO A 486 -11.26 13.13 -1.21
CA PRO A 486 -12.53 12.46 -1.01
C PRO A 486 -12.44 10.94 -1.15
N GLN A 487 -11.82 10.45 -2.23
CA GLN A 487 -11.60 9.03 -2.46
C GLN A 487 -10.80 8.40 -1.32
N MET A 488 -9.74 9.08 -0.84
CA MET A 488 -8.93 8.61 0.27
C MET A 488 -9.70 8.56 1.59
N ILE A 489 -10.58 9.53 1.85
CA ILE A 489 -11.44 9.54 3.04
C ILE A 489 -12.33 8.30 3.06
N ILE A 490 -13.02 8.00 1.96
CA ILE A 490 -13.93 6.85 1.85
C ILE A 490 -13.14 5.54 2.01
N LEU A 491 -12.02 5.41 1.29
CA LEU A 491 -11.19 4.21 1.37
C LEU A 491 -10.65 3.98 2.79
N PHE A 492 -10.10 5.01 3.45
CA PHE A 492 -9.56 4.87 4.80
C PHE A 492 -10.63 4.66 5.87
N LEU A 493 -11.83 5.20 5.66
CA LEU A 493 -12.97 4.94 6.53
C LEU A 493 -13.38 3.46 6.47
N LEU A 494 -13.54 2.91 5.28
CA LEU A 494 -13.93 1.50 5.08
C LEU A 494 -12.85 0.53 5.57
N LEU A 495 -11.59 0.76 5.17
CA LEU A 495 -10.47 -0.05 5.64
C LEU A 495 -10.27 0.07 7.16
N GLY A 496 -10.49 1.27 7.73
CA GLY A 496 -10.44 1.50 9.18
C GLY A 496 -11.50 0.70 9.93
N ILE A 497 -12.72 0.60 9.39
CA ILE A 497 -13.78 -0.26 9.95
C ILE A 497 -13.35 -1.72 9.94
N LEU A 498 -12.86 -2.25 8.81
CA LEU A 498 -12.42 -3.64 8.67
C LEU A 498 -11.23 -3.99 9.57
N GLU A 499 -10.32 -3.04 9.77
CA GLU A 499 -9.16 -3.22 10.66
C GLU A 499 -9.59 -3.22 12.13
N LEU A 500 -10.34 -2.20 12.54
CA LEU A 500 -10.77 -2.03 13.94
C LEU A 500 -11.78 -3.09 14.37
N CYS A 501 -12.62 -3.63 13.49
CA CYS A 501 -13.51 -4.74 13.86
C CYS A 501 -12.76 -6.09 14.00
N GLY A 502 -11.49 -6.17 13.58
CA GLY A 502 -10.65 -7.37 13.67
C GLY A 502 -10.75 -8.30 12.46
N TYR A 503 -11.41 -7.89 11.36
CA TYR A 503 -11.53 -8.70 10.14
C TYR A 503 -10.18 -8.89 9.43
N MET A 504 -9.35 -7.83 9.36
CA MET A 504 -8.04 -7.88 8.69
C MET A 504 -7.08 -8.92 9.27
N SER A 505 -7.16 -9.19 10.56
CA SER A 505 -6.39 -10.25 11.22
C SER A 505 -6.74 -11.65 10.67
N ARG A 506 -8.02 -11.89 10.36
CA ARG A 506 -8.50 -13.16 9.78
C ARG A 506 -8.04 -13.32 8.34
N VAL A 507 -8.09 -12.24 7.59
CA VAL A 507 -7.58 -12.21 6.21
C VAL A 507 -6.09 -12.56 6.18
N ALA A 508 -5.29 -11.93 7.05
CA ALA A 508 -3.87 -12.24 7.16
C ALA A 508 -3.63 -13.72 7.52
N PHE A 509 -4.45 -14.31 8.41
CA PHE A 509 -4.39 -15.72 8.78
C PHE A 509 -4.71 -16.66 7.60
N ILE A 510 -5.74 -16.35 6.81
CA ILE A 510 -6.12 -17.16 5.64
C ILE A 510 -5.00 -17.12 4.59
N MET A 511 -4.47 -15.92 4.35
CA MET A 511 -3.46 -15.67 3.32
C MET A 511 -2.08 -16.16 3.71
N ASP A 512 -1.77 -16.34 5.00
CA ASP A 512 -0.47 -16.83 5.46
C ASP A 512 -0.13 -18.17 4.83
N ARG A 513 -1.09 -19.09 4.74
CA ARG A 513 -0.90 -20.41 4.11
C ARG A 513 -0.51 -20.30 2.62
N VAL A 514 -1.01 -19.30 1.92
CA VAL A 514 -0.73 -19.07 0.50
C VAL A 514 0.64 -18.40 0.36
N PHE A 515 0.89 -17.34 1.13
CA PHE A 515 2.09 -16.52 1.04
C PHE A 515 3.36 -17.23 1.52
N ARG A 516 3.26 -18.09 2.53
CA ARG A 516 4.38 -18.95 2.97
C ARG A 516 4.92 -19.84 1.86
N LYS A 517 4.08 -20.33 0.96
CA LYS A 517 4.56 -21.12 -0.19
C LYS A 517 5.47 -20.31 -1.13
N PHE A 518 5.31 -18.99 -1.13
CA PHE A 518 6.13 -18.06 -1.90
C PHE A 518 7.25 -17.41 -1.05
N GLY A 519 7.40 -17.82 0.22
CA GLY A 519 8.41 -17.31 1.13
C GLY A 519 8.11 -15.92 1.73
N LEU A 520 6.87 -15.43 1.58
CA LEU A 520 6.37 -14.20 2.18
C LEU A 520 5.59 -14.53 3.46
N SER A 521 5.63 -13.64 4.44
CA SER A 521 4.80 -13.77 5.65
C SER A 521 3.35 -13.37 5.34
N GLY A 522 2.37 -13.97 6.01
CA GLY A 522 0.95 -13.61 5.86
C GLY A 522 0.66 -12.14 6.20
N LYS A 523 1.47 -11.51 7.05
CA LYS A 523 1.38 -10.08 7.36
C LYS A 523 1.71 -9.19 6.16
N SER A 524 2.50 -9.68 5.19
CA SER A 524 2.84 -8.95 3.96
C SER A 524 1.64 -8.77 3.03
N PHE A 525 0.61 -9.61 3.17
CA PHE A 525 -0.58 -9.51 2.34
C PHE A 525 -1.40 -8.23 2.61
N ILE A 526 -1.47 -7.77 3.87
CA ILE A 526 -2.23 -6.55 4.24
C ILE A 526 -1.70 -5.30 3.52
N PRO A 527 -0.39 -4.98 3.56
CA PRO A 527 0.17 -3.91 2.74
C PRO A 527 -0.10 -4.06 1.24
N MET A 528 0.06 -5.27 0.69
CA MET A 528 -0.18 -5.52 -0.73
C MET A 528 -1.63 -5.27 -1.13
N LEU A 529 -2.58 -5.67 -0.28
CA LEU A 529 -3.98 -5.40 -0.50
C LEU A 529 -4.27 -3.88 -0.49
N ILE A 530 -3.78 -3.16 0.52
CA ILE A 530 -3.97 -1.71 0.61
C ILE A 530 -3.36 -1.00 -0.61
N ALA A 531 -2.31 -1.57 -1.21
CA ALA A 531 -1.64 -1.01 -2.38
C ALA A 531 -2.51 -0.95 -3.64
N SER A 532 -3.53 -1.82 -3.76
CA SER A 532 -4.48 -1.74 -4.87
C SER A 532 -5.35 -0.46 -4.83
N GLY A 533 -5.52 0.16 -3.66
CA GLY A 533 -6.09 1.49 -3.53
C GLY A 533 -5.03 2.58 -3.66
N CYS A 534 -4.02 2.57 -2.79
CA CYS A 534 -2.93 3.57 -2.80
C CYS A 534 -1.63 3.03 -2.19
N GLY A 535 -0.50 3.32 -2.85
CA GLY A 535 0.83 2.89 -2.42
C GLY A 535 1.31 3.54 -1.10
N VAL A 536 0.90 4.77 -0.80
CA VAL A 536 1.34 5.52 0.40
C VAL A 536 0.91 4.80 1.70
N PRO A 537 -0.40 4.55 1.94
CA PRO A 537 -0.83 3.84 3.13
C PRO A 537 -0.36 2.37 3.15
N ALA A 538 -0.22 1.76 1.97
CA ALA A 538 0.29 0.40 1.85
C ALA A 538 1.71 0.26 2.42
N VAL A 539 2.62 1.15 2.02
CA VAL A 539 3.98 1.20 2.55
C VAL A 539 3.98 1.55 4.04
N MET A 540 3.09 2.43 4.51
CA MET A 540 2.94 2.73 5.94
C MET A 540 2.50 1.50 6.75
N ALA A 541 1.61 0.68 6.21
CA ALA A 541 1.10 -0.53 6.85
C ALA A 541 2.19 -1.60 7.06
N THR A 542 3.31 -1.55 6.34
CA THR A 542 4.43 -2.49 6.52
C THR A 542 5.08 -2.43 7.90
N LYS A 543 4.82 -1.38 8.69
CA LYS A 543 5.26 -1.27 10.10
C LYS A 543 4.74 -2.43 10.97
N THR A 544 3.65 -3.07 10.60
CA THR A 544 3.08 -4.21 11.33
C THR A 544 3.89 -5.50 11.16
N ILE A 545 4.87 -5.50 10.24
CA ILE A 545 5.75 -6.64 9.98
C ILE A 545 6.98 -6.51 10.89
N GLU A 546 7.12 -7.43 11.80
CA GLU A 546 8.17 -7.43 12.85
C GLU A 546 9.56 -7.74 12.27
N ASN A 547 9.65 -8.73 11.38
CA ASN A 547 10.91 -9.09 10.74
C ASN A 547 11.34 -8.00 9.75
N GLU A 548 12.53 -7.44 9.98
CA GLU A 548 13.05 -6.32 9.18
C GLU A 548 13.27 -6.71 7.71
N MET A 549 13.73 -7.93 7.43
CA MET A 549 13.98 -8.39 6.06
C MET A 549 12.68 -8.66 5.31
N ASP A 550 11.69 -9.28 5.95
CA ASP A 550 10.35 -9.48 5.38
C ASP A 550 9.66 -8.13 5.15
N ARG A 551 9.81 -7.18 6.08
CA ARG A 551 9.30 -5.80 5.92
C ARG A 551 9.94 -5.10 4.72
N ARG A 552 11.26 -5.15 4.58
CA ARG A 552 11.98 -4.54 3.44
C ARG A 552 11.57 -5.18 2.12
N MET A 553 11.47 -6.50 2.06
CA MET A 553 11.02 -7.22 0.87
C MET A 553 9.58 -6.83 0.50
N THR A 554 8.68 -6.73 1.50
CA THR A 554 7.31 -6.27 1.28
C THR A 554 7.27 -4.84 0.74
N ILE A 555 8.07 -3.90 1.28
CA ILE A 555 8.18 -2.53 0.75
C ILE A 555 8.65 -2.54 -0.71
N MET A 556 9.60 -3.40 -1.06
CA MET A 556 10.14 -3.50 -2.43
C MET A 556 9.14 -4.05 -3.45
N THR A 557 8.12 -4.79 -3.02
CA THR A 557 7.20 -5.48 -3.93
C THR A 557 5.78 -4.91 -3.91
N THR A 558 5.36 -4.31 -2.80
CA THR A 558 3.97 -3.86 -2.58
C THR A 558 3.46 -2.88 -3.64
N THR A 559 4.31 -1.97 -4.12
CA THR A 559 3.93 -0.94 -5.10
C THR A 559 3.84 -1.42 -6.55
N MET A 560 4.12 -2.71 -6.81
CA MET A 560 3.93 -3.33 -8.13
C MET A 560 2.45 -3.58 -8.45
N ILE A 561 1.57 -3.68 -7.43
CA ILE A 561 0.12 -3.76 -7.66
C ILE A 561 -0.36 -2.42 -8.26
N PRO A 562 -1.18 -2.46 -9.32
CA PRO A 562 -1.84 -1.27 -9.83
C PRO A 562 -2.74 -0.63 -8.75
N CYS A 563 -2.56 0.66 -8.50
CA CYS A 563 -3.44 1.47 -7.65
C CYS A 563 -4.43 2.25 -8.53
N GLY A 564 -5.38 2.97 -7.93
CA GLY A 564 -6.36 3.77 -8.63
C GLY A 564 -5.72 4.72 -9.67
N ALA A 565 -4.66 5.44 -9.28
CA ALA A 565 -3.91 6.35 -10.16
C ALA A 565 -3.20 5.69 -11.36
N LYS A 566 -3.10 4.36 -11.40
CA LYS A 566 -2.57 3.60 -12.55
C LYS A 566 -3.66 3.10 -13.50
N MET A 567 -4.94 3.20 -13.10
CA MET A 567 -6.06 2.72 -13.93
C MET A 567 -6.22 3.52 -15.23
N PRO A 568 -6.09 4.87 -15.25
CA PRO A 568 -6.09 5.65 -16.48
C PRO A 568 -5.03 5.20 -17.50
N ILE A 569 -3.82 4.83 -17.05
CA ILE A 569 -2.78 4.29 -17.96
C ILE A 569 -3.26 2.97 -18.61
N ILE A 570 -3.93 2.11 -17.84
CA ILE A 570 -4.47 0.85 -18.36
C ILE A 570 -5.60 1.13 -19.36
N ALA A 571 -6.47 2.11 -19.09
CA ALA A 571 -7.56 2.51 -19.98
C ALA A 571 -7.02 3.09 -21.29
N LEU A 572 -6.07 4.03 -21.23
CA LEU A 572 -5.39 4.61 -22.40
C LEU A 572 -4.77 3.53 -23.30
N VAL A 573 -4.03 2.60 -22.67
CA VAL A 573 -3.40 1.49 -23.42
C VAL A 573 -4.44 0.51 -23.98
N PHE A 574 -5.52 0.26 -23.22
CA PHE A 574 -6.63 -0.55 -23.70
C PHE A 574 -7.27 0.08 -24.94
N GLY A 575 -7.58 1.36 -24.89
CA GLY A 575 -8.14 2.11 -26.01
C GLY A 575 -7.21 2.08 -27.24
N ALA A 576 -5.93 2.38 -27.05
CA ALA A 576 -4.94 2.36 -28.15
C ALA A 576 -4.73 0.97 -28.77
N LEU A 577 -4.89 -0.12 -28.00
CA LEU A 577 -4.83 -1.49 -28.52
C LEU A 577 -6.15 -1.96 -29.15
N ALA A 578 -7.27 -1.32 -28.79
CA ALA A 578 -8.62 -1.67 -29.24
C ALA A 578 -9.00 -1.03 -30.59
N THR A 579 -8.15 -0.18 -31.17
CA THR A 579 -8.43 0.60 -32.37
C THR A 579 -9.15 -0.22 -33.46
N GLY A 580 -10.48 -0.09 -33.52
CA GLY A 580 -11.36 -0.70 -34.53
C GLY A 580 -12.24 -1.86 -34.06
N ASN A 581 -12.08 -2.47 -32.88
CA ASN A 581 -12.97 -3.54 -32.42
C ASN A 581 -12.94 -3.71 -30.91
N SER A 582 -13.76 -2.94 -30.20
CA SER A 582 -13.83 -2.94 -28.71
C SER A 582 -14.26 -4.31 -28.12
N ASP A 583 -14.98 -5.12 -28.85
CA ASP A 583 -15.52 -6.40 -28.37
C ASP A 583 -14.45 -7.49 -28.18
N ASP A 584 -13.35 -7.45 -28.91
CA ASP A 584 -12.30 -8.49 -28.84
C ASP A 584 -11.18 -8.19 -27.82
N THR A 585 -11.15 -7.02 -27.20
CA THR A 585 -10.03 -6.55 -26.34
C THR A 585 -10.35 -6.48 -24.83
N TRP A 586 -11.57 -6.83 -24.39
CA TRP A 586 -12.02 -6.78 -22.99
C TRP A 586 -11.08 -7.44 -21.98
N TRP A 587 -10.22 -8.36 -22.41
CA TRP A 587 -9.25 -9.10 -21.57
C TRP A 587 -7.98 -8.29 -21.27
N VAL A 588 -7.69 -7.21 -21.99
CA VAL A 588 -6.43 -6.43 -21.89
C VAL A 588 -6.32 -5.75 -20.52
N ALA A 589 -7.35 -5.05 -20.08
CA ALA A 589 -7.34 -4.38 -18.78
C ALA A 589 -7.17 -5.37 -17.59
N PRO A 590 -7.93 -6.47 -17.51
CA PRO A 590 -7.67 -7.52 -16.53
C PRO A 590 -6.25 -8.11 -16.62
N LEU A 591 -5.73 -8.31 -17.83
CA LEU A 591 -4.38 -8.86 -18.02
C LEU A 591 -3.31 -7.97 -17.36
N PHE A 592 -3.32 -6.68 -17.63
CA PHE A 592 -2.35 -5.72 -17.05
C PHE A 592 -2.52 -5.57 -15.54
N TYR A 593 -3.75 -5.61 -15.03
CA TYR A 593 -3.99 -5.61 -13.60
C TYR A 593 -3.37 -6.84 -12.91
N PHE A 594 -3.67 -8.04 -13.42
CA PHE A 594 -3.13 -9.27 -12.86
C PHE A 594 -1.63 -9.44 -13.10
N MET A 595 -1.05 -8.79 -14.11
CA MET A 595 0.40 -8.74 -14.32
C MET A 595 1.10 -8.16 -13.08
N GLY A 596 0.56 -7.12 -12.44
CA GLY A 596 1.10 -6.59 -11.19
C GLY A 596 1.11 -7.61 -10.06
N VAL A 597 0.02 -8.40 -9.91
CA VAL A 597 -0.07 -9.47 -8.90
C VAL A 597 0.97 -10.57 -9.18
N VAL A 598 1.09 -11.00 -10.43
CA VAL A 598 2.08 -12.02 -10.85
C VAL A 598 3.51 -11.50 -10.65
N ALA A 599 3.77 -10.23 -10.94
CA ALA A 599 5.06 -9.58 -10.72
C ALA A 599 5.48 -9.62 -9.24
N ILE A 600 4.55 -9.39 -8.29
CA ILE A 600 4.82 -9.51 -6.85
C ILE A 600 5.21 -10.93 -6.47
N ILE A 601 4.48 -11.94 -6.96
CA ILE A 601 4.76 -13.33 -6.65
C ILE A 601 6.14 -13.74 -7.18
N ILE A 602 6.43 -13.41 -8.44
CA ILE A 602 7.73 -13.70 -9.08
C ILE A 602 8.85 -12.98 -8.34
N SER A 603 8.68 -11.68 -8.08
CA SER A 603 9.64 -10.84 -7.37
C SER A 603 9.89 -11.35 -5.95
N GLY A 604 8.84 -11.73 -5.21
CA GLY A 604 8.94 -12.32 -3.87
C GLY A 604 9.77 -13.60 -3.87
N ILE A 605 9.47 -14.54 -4.79
CA ILE A 605 10.24 -15.78 -4.95
C ILE A 605 11.71 -15.51 -5.30
N MET A 606 11.95 -14.58 -6.23
CA MET A 606 13.31 -14.23 -6.67
C MET A 606 14.12 -13.60 -5.54
N LEU A 607 13.54 -12.64 -4.81
CA LEU A 607 14.20 -11.96 -3.68
C LEU A 607 14.51 -12.94 -2.55
N LYS A 608 13.56 -13.81 -2.17
CA LYS A 608 13.75 -14.79 -1.10
C LYS A 608 14.91 -15.77 -1.39
N LYS A 609 15.18 -16.05 -2.66
CA LYS A 609 16.30 -16.89 -3.08
C LYS A 609 17.65 -16.17 -3.21
N THR A 610 17.70 -14.89 -2.86
CA THR A 610 18.95 -14.15 -2.72
C THR A 610 19.53 -14.34 -1.32
N LYS A 611 20.86 -14.28 -1.18
CA LYS A 611 21.52 -14.38 0.14
C LYS A 611 21.10 -13.31 1.13
N LEU A 612 20.58 -12.20 0.62
CA LEU A 612 20.18 -11.03 1.41
C LEU A 612 18.86 -11.24 2.16
N PHE A 613 17.91 -11.96 1.54
CA PHE A 613 16.58 -12.23 2.07
C PHE A 613 16.34 -13.73 2.39
N ALA A 614 17.41 -14.54 2.28
CA ALA A 614 17.34 -15.96 2.63
C ALA A 614 17.08 -16.13 4.13
N GLY A 615 16.15 -16.99 4.50
CA GLY A 615 15.74 -17.28 5.85
C GLY A 615 14.34 -17.89 5.85
N GLU A 616 13.95 -18.55 6.90
CA GLU A 616 12.58 -19.05 7.06
C GLU A 616 11.63 -17.87 7.23
N ALA A 617 10.41 -17.98 6.66
CA ALA A 617 9.38 -17.00 6.93
C ALA A 617 8.99 -17.10 8.41
N THR A 618 8.96 -15.96 9.10
CA THR A 618 8.53 -15.92 10.50
C THR A 618 7.15 -16.58 10.66
N PRO A 619 6.99 -17.50 11.63
CA PRO A 619 5.71 -18.13 11.87
C PRO A 619 4.67 -17.06 12.21
N PHE A 620 3.51 -17.19 11.57
CA PHE A 620 2.40 -16.27 11.80
C PHE A 620 1.70 -16.62 13.11
N VAL A 621 2.20 -16.03 14.20
CA VAL A 621 1.53 -16.08 15.50
C VAL A 621 0.83 -14.77 15.72
N MET A 622 -0.44 -14.66 15.30
CA MET A 622 -1.26 -13.48 15.54
C MET A 622 -2.54 -13.88 16.28
N GLU A 623 -2.87 -13.11 17.30
CA GLU A 623 -4.17 -13.21 17.94
C GLU A 623 -5.27 -12.82 16.95
N LEU A 624 -6.29 -13.66 16.86
CA LEU A 624 -7.54 -13.27 16.25
C LEU A 624 -8.35 -12.53 17.33
N PRO A 625 -8.32 -11.18 17.38
CA PRO A 625 -9.06 -10.44 18.39
C PRO A 625 -10.55 -10.76 18.26
N GLU A 626 -11.31 -10.74 19.36
CA GLU A 626 -12.75 -10.91 19.24
C GLU A 626 -13.37 -9.81 18.36
N TYR A 627 -14.37 -10.17 17.55
CA TYR A 627 -15.11 -9.17 16.79
C TYR A 627 -15.79 -8.18 17.71
N HIS A 628 -15.55 -6.91 17.46
CA HIS A 628 -16.25 -5.83 18.15
C HIS A 628 -16.61 -4.73 17.16
N MET A 629 -17.76 -4.09 17.40
CA MET A 629 -18.11 -2.91 16.61
C MET A 629 -17.21 -1.75 17.05
N PRO A 630 -16.43 -1.17 16.13
CA PRO A 630 -15.59 -0.03 16.48
C PRO A 630 -16.46 1.20 16.80
N THR A 631 -15.97 2.05 17.68
CA THR A 631 -16.67 3.32 17.97
C THR A 631 -16.47 4.28 16.79
N VAL A 632 -17.51 5.05 16.46
CA VAL A 632 -17.44 6.06 15.38
C VAL A 632 -16.25 7.00 15.58
N LYS A 633 -16.00 7.41 16.82
CA LYS A 633 -14.85 8.27 17.15
C LYS A 633 -13.50 7.63 16.80
N SER A 634 -13.30 6.34 17.08
CA SER A 634 -12.04 5.67 16.79
C SER A 634 -11.83 5.48 15.28
N VAL A 635 -12.90 5.20 14.53
CA VAL A 635 -12.85 5.11 13.07
C VAL A 635 -12.50 6.45 12.45
N LEU A 636 -13.20 7.51 12.82
CA LEU A 636 -12.95 8.86 12.30
C LEU A 636 -11.55 9.37 12.67
N LEU A 637 -11.08 9.09 13.89
CA LEU A 637 -9.72 9.48 14.29
C LEU A 637 -8.66 8.74 13.47
N SER A 638 -8.80 7.42 13.30
CA SER A 638 -7.88 6.61 12.49
C SER A 638 -7.86 7.05 11.03
N MET A 639 -9.03 7.33 10.45
CA MET A 639 -9.18 7.88 9.11
C MET A 639 -8.46 9.23 9.00
N TRP A 640 -8.74 10.17 9.90
CA TRP A 640 -8.17 11.51 9.88
C TRP A 640 -6.64 11.53 10.01
N GLU A 641 -6.07 10.69 10.89
CA GLU A 641 -4.62 10.58 11.02
C GLU A 641 -3.94 10.12 9.72
N ARG A 642 -4.58 9.21 8.97
CA ARG A 642 -4.08 8.73 7.68
C ARG A 642 -4.22 9.79 6.59
N VAL A 643 -5.39 10.43 6.49
CA VAL A 643 -5.65 11.53 5.54
C VAL A 643 -4.71 12.70 5.81
N LYS A 644 -4.57 13.14 7.06
CA LYS A 644 -3.62 14.18 7.43
C LYS A 644 -2.17 13.81 7.06
N GLY A 645 -1.79 12.55 7.28
CA GLY A 645 -0.48 12.04 6.87
C GLY A 645 -0.27 12.09 5.35
N TYR A 646 -1.30 11.84 4.56
CA TYR A 646 -1.30 11.98 3.11
C TYR A 646 -1.17 13.44 2.70
N ILE A 647 -2.04 14.33 3.16
CA ILE A 647 -2.04 15.76 2.81
C ILE A 647 -0.66 16.39 3.07
N ILE A 648 -0.09 16.18 4.25
CA ILE A 648 1.21 16.79 4.59
C ILE A 648 2.34 16.24 3.75
N LYS A 649 2.38 14.92 3.51
CA LYS A 649 3.52 14.27 2.85
C LYS A 649 3.42 14.29 1.33
N ALA A 650 2.25 13.94 0.80
CA ALA A 650 2.01 13.93 -0.63
C ALA A 650 1.85 15.36 -1.16
N GLY A 651 1.03 16.18 -0.50
CA GLY A 651 0.77 17.54 -0.94
C GLY A 651 2.02 18.39 -1.09
N THR A 652 2.96 18.35 -0.11
CA THR A 652 4.21 19.12 -0.23
C THR A 652 5.11 18.67 -1.37
N ILE A 653 5.18 17.34 -1.61
CA ILE A 653 6.04 16.78 -2.65
C ILE A 653 5.43 17.03 -4.03
N ILE A 654 4.13 16.78 -4.19
CA ILE A 654 3.41 17.00 -5.46
C ILE A 654 3.47 18.48 -5.82
N PHE A 655 3.11 19.38 -4.91
CA PHE A 655 3.17 20.83 -5.11
C PHE A 655 4.55 21.31 -5.61
N LEU A 656 5.64 20.85 -4.97
CA LEU A 656 6.98 21.26 -5.41
C LEU A 656 7.31 20.66 -6.79
N SER A 657 6.84 19.45 -7.05
CA SER A 657 7.14 18.74 -8.30
C SER A 657 6.38 19.33 -9.49
N THR A 658 5.13 19.78 -9.29
CA THR A 658 4.35 20.42 -10.37
C THR A 658 5.00 21.74 -10.81
N ILE A 659 5.48 22.56 -9.87
CA ILE A 659 6.25 23.78 -10.21
C ILE A 659 7.51 23.43 -11.01
N VAL A 660 8.23 22.37 -10.63
CA VAL A 660 9.44 21.95 -11.36
C VAL A 660 9.08 21.45 -12.76
N ILE A 661 7.99 20.68 -12.90
CA ILE A 661 7.53 20.18 -14.21
C ILE A 661 7.09 21.33 -15.08
N TRP A 662 6.28 22.26 -14.54
CA TRP A 662 5.87 23.45 -15.27
C TRP A 662 7.09 24.21 -15.80
N PHE A 663 8.11 24.44 -14.95
CA PHE A 663 9.35 25.07 -15.39
C PHE A 663 10.06 24.28 -16.49
N LEU A 664 10.13 22.96 -16.41
CA LEU A 664 10.78 22.12 -17.42
C LEU A 664 10.02 22.09 -18.75
N MET A 665 8.71 22.26 -18.73
CA MET A 665 7.86 22.24 -19.93
C MET A 665 7.83 23.59 -20.64
N ASN A 666 7.82 24.67 -19.86
CA ASN A 666 7.63 26.02 -20.41
C ASN A 666 8.93 26.80 -20.68
N PHE A 667 10.10 26.27 -20.25
CA PHE A 667 11.38 26.94 -20.50
C PHE A 667 12.26 26.11 -21.42
N GLY A 668 12.91 26.79 -22.38
CA GLY A 668 13.81 26.14 -23.35
C GLY A 668 14.59 27.14 -24.19
N ASP A 669 15.07 26.69 -25.36
CA ASP A 669 15.81 27.50 -26.33
C ASP A 669 15.29 27.20 -27.73
N ALA A 670 14.37 28.03 -28.21
CA ALA A 670 13.80 27.92 -29.57
C ALA A 670 14.67 28.59 -30.65
N GLY A 671 15.91 29.06 -30.29
CA GLY A 671 16.84 29.67 -31.24
C GLY A 671 17.12 31.13 -30.93
N ASP A 672 16.31 31.83 -30.16
CA ASP A 672 16.48 33.21 -29.72
C ASP A 672 17.18 33.34 -28.35
N GLY A 673 17.64 32.18 -27.81
CA GLY A 673 18.28 32.06 -26.52
C GLY A 673 17.37 31.46 -25.48
N PHE A 674 17.94 31.09 -24.31
CA PHE A 674 17.16 30.46 -23.22
C PHE A 674 16.13 31.43 -22.64
N GLY A 675 14.85 31.04 -22.70
CA GLY A 675 13.73 31.85 -22.20
C GLY A 675 12.45 31.02 -21.99
N LEU A 676 11.36 31.75 -21.71
CA LEU A 676 10.03 31.19 -21.73
C LEU A 676 9.68 30.88 -23.19
N LEU A 677 9.16 29.71 -23.43
CA LEU A 677 8.70 29.28 -24.76
C LEU A 677 7.31 29.89 -25.02
N ASP A 678 7.05 30.19 -26.27
CA ASP A 678 5.77 30.67 -26.73
C ASP A 678 4.83 29.45 -26.87
N ALA A 679 3.80 29.42 -26.05
CA ALA A 679 2.86 28.28 -25.99
C ALA A 679 1.98 28.16 -27.26
N ASP A 680 1.87 29.27 -28.03
CA ASP A 680 1.06 29.31 -29.26
C ASP A 680 1.83 28.75 -30.48
N ALA A 681 3.15 28.52 -30.33
CA ALA A 681 3.96 27.94 -31.40
C ALA A 681 3.74 26.42 -31.51
N PRO A 682 3.41 25.87 -32.71
CA PRO A 682 2.98 24.48 -32.85
C PRO A 682 3.97 23.41 -32.36
N ASP A 683 5.29 23.73 -32.32
CA ASP A 683 6.33 22.78 -31.91
C ASP A 683 7.13 23.26 -30.68
N TYR A 684 6.59 24.16 -29.85
CA TYR A 684 7.32 24.78 -28.73
C TYR A 684 7.85 23.76 -27.72
N MET A 685 7.13 22.67 -27.52
CA MET A 685 7.52 21.63 -26.57
C MET A 685 8.81 20.90 -26.97
N ASP A 686 9.14 20.79 -28.27
CA ASP A 686 10.37 20.13 -28.73
C ASP A 686 11.62 20.89 -28.29
N TYR A 687 11.49 22.19 -28.02
CA TYR A 687 12.57 23.06 -27.53
C TYR A 687 12.63 23.15 -26.01
N SER A 688 11.72 22.50 -25.30
CA SER A 688 11.62 22.56 -23.85
C SER A 688 12.79 21.82 -23.15
N LEU A 689 13.07 22.22 -21.92
CA LEU A 689 14.00 21.49 -21.07
C LEU A 689 13.52 20.05 -20.82
N MET A 690 12.19 19.83 -20.82
CA MET A 690 11.60 18.49 -20.68
C MET A 690 11.93 17.62 -21.90
N ALA A 691 11.83 18.14 -23.12
CA ALA A 691 12.26 17.45 -24.33
C ALA A 691 13.76 17.14 -24.31
N GLY A 692 14.59 18.08 -23.85
CA GLY A 692 16.03 17.85 -23.65
C GLY A 692 16.32 16.71 -22.68
N LEU A 693 15.61 16.68 -21.54
CA LEU A 693 15.73 15.60 -20.55
C LEU A 693 15.17 14.28 -21.08
N GLY A 694 14.04 14.32 -21.81
CA GLY A 694 13.44 13.18 -22.46
C GLY A 694 14.40 12.54 -23.48
N ASN A 695 15.01 13.35 -24.37
CA ASN A 695 16.00 12.90 -25.34
C ASN A 695 17.24 12.27 -24.67
N LEU A 696 17.70 12.81 -23.53
CA LEU A 696 18.79 12.25 -22.76
C LEU A 696 18.49 10.84 -22.23
N LEU A 697 17.21 10.55 -21.92
CA LEU A 697 16.77 9.27 -21.33
C LEU A 697 16.15 8.31 -22.37
N ALA A 698 15.72 8.80 -23.53
CA ALA A 698 15.06 7.99 -24.57
C ALA A 698 15.85 6.73 -24.97
N TRP A 699 17.18 6.81 -25.04
CA TRP A 699 18.04 5.67 -25.37
C TRP A 699 17.89 4.48 -24.40
N ILE A 700 17.47 4.74 -23.14
CA ILE A 700 17.21 3.67 -22.14
C ILE A 700 15.97 2.87 -22.53
N PHE A 701 15.02 3.53 -23.17
CA PHE A 701 13.73 2.96 -23.55
C PHE A 701 13.70 2.40 -24.97
N ALA A 702 14.70 2.72 -25.81
CA ALA A 702 14.83 2.19 -27.16
C ALA A 702 14.68 0.66 -27.27
N PRO A 703 15.24 -0.17 -26.34
CA PRO A 703 15.03 -1.62 -26.37
C PRO A 703 13.57 -2.06 -26.06
N LEU A 704 12.78 -1.18 -25.48
CA LEU A 704 11.39 -1.40 -25.12
C LEU A 704 10.43 -0.95 -26.25
N GLY A 705 10.97 -0.30 -27.30
CA GLY A 705 10.20 0.09 -28.48
C GLY A 705 9.66 1.52 -28.46
N PHE A 706 10.01 2.35 -27.46
CA PHE A 706 9.65 3.76 -27.37
C PHE A 706 10.89 4.60 -27.07
N ASP A 707 11.53 5.10 -28.11
CA ASP A 707 12.82 5.80 -28.07
C ASP A 707 12.73 7.31 -28.37
N ASN A 708 11.53 7.86 -28.31
CA ASN A 708 11.27 9.27 -28.46
C ASN A 708 11.26 10.02 -27.11
N TRP A 709 11.45 11.33 -27.16
CA TRP A 709 11.46 12.16 -25.96
C TRP A 709 10.08 12.25 -25.30
N GLN A 710 9.00 12.19 -26.07
CA GLN A 710 7.62 12.27 -25.63
C GLN A 710 7.29 11.14 -24.66
N ALA A 711 7.53 9.90 -25.04
CA ALA A 711 7.32 8.74 -24.18
C ALA A 711 8.23 8.75 -22.94
N ALA A 712 9.47 9.24 -23.06
CA ALA A 712 10.37 9.39 -21.94
C ALA A 712 9.90 10.49 -20.97
N ALA A 713 9.46 11.64 -21.47
CA ALA A 713 8.91 12.74 -20.68
C ALA A 713 7.64 12.29 -19.94
N THR A 714 6.70 11.64 -20.62
CA THR A 714 5.47 11.07 -20.05
C THR A 714 5.79 10.07 -18.92
N THR A 715 6.84 9.27 -19.07
CA THR A 715 7.30 8.37 -18.01
C THR A 715 7.85 9.15 -16.80
N ILE A 716 8.55 10.27 -17.01
CA ILE A 716 9.09 11.13 -15.94
C ILE A 716 7.97 11.83 -15.19
N THR A 717 7.01 12.42 -15.88
CA THR A 717 5.84 13.06 -15.25
C THR A 717 5.02 12.06 -14.44
N GLY A 718 4.88 10.82 -14.95
CA GLY A 718 4.28 9.70 -14.23
C GLY A 718 5.02 9.24 -12.97
N LEU A 719 6.24 9.71 -12.68
CA LEU A 719 6.88 9.51 -11.38
C LEU A 719 6.39 10.52 -10.33
N VAL A 720 5.91 11.66 -10.73
CA VAL A 720 5.31 12.64 -9.81
C VAL A 720 3.96 12.13 -9.34
N ALA A 721 3.07 11.91 -10.29
CA ALA A 721 1.77 11.30 -10.07
C ALA A 721 1.44 10.43 -11.30
N LYS A 722 0.87 9.25 -11.09
CA LYS A 722 0.69 8.28 -12.19
C LYS A 722 -0.40 8.68 -13.18
N GLU A 723 -1.38 9.42 -12.72
CA GLU A 723 -2.43 10.04 -13.54
C GLU A 723 -1.85 11.07 -14.53
N ASN A 724 -0.78 11.76 -14.16
CA ASN A 724 -0.12 12.73 -15.04
C ASN A 724 0.44 12.10 -16.34
N VAL A 725 0.49 10.78 -16.43
CA VAL A 725 0.85 10.10 -17.70
C VAL A 725 -0.16 10.45 -18.78
N VAL A 726 -1.47 10.35 -18.49
CA VAL A 726 -2.54 10.61 -19.47
C VAL A 726 -2.62 12.11 -19.78
N ALA A 727 -2.61 12.96 -18.75
CA ALA A 727 -2.58 14.41 -18.94
C ALA A 727 -1.38 14.86 -19.79
N THR A 728 -0.18 14.31 -19.55
CA THR A 728 1.01 14.65 -20.35
C THR A 728 0.88 14.17 -21.79
N VAL A 729 0.24 13.01 -22.02
CA VAL A 729 -0.08 12.55 -23.39
C VAL A 729 -0.99 13.56 -24.07
N GLY A 730 -2.09 13.99 -23.44
CA GLY A 730 -3.01 14.98 -23.98
C GLY A 730 -2.31 16.29 -24.38
N ILE A 731 -1.45 16.81 -23.49
CA ILE A 731 -0.69 18.03 -23.77
C ILE A 731 0.31 17.85 -24.95
N ILE A 732 1.09 16.77 -24.94
CA ILE A 732 2.11 16.51 -25.99
C ILE A 732 1.48 16.24 -27.35
N THR A 733 0.30 15.60 -27.39
CA THR A 733 -0.42 15.32 -28.63
C THR A 733 -1.35 16.44 -29.07
N GLN A 734 -1.42 17.54 -28.30
CA GLN A 734 -2.35 18.68 -28.50
C GLN A 734 -3.82 18.26 -28.44
N LEU A 735 -4.13 17.17 -27.70
CA LEU A 735 -5.47 16.61 -27.50
C LEU A 735 -5.92 16.75 -26.03
N SER A 736 -5.53 17.85 -25.38
CA SER A 736 -5.84 18.07 -23.96
C SER A 736 -7.31 18.40 -23.68
N SER A 737 -8.04 18.87 -24.68
CA SER A 737 -9.50 19.11 -24.62
C SER A 737 -10.32 17.83 -24.70
N TYR A 738 -9.74 16.72 -25.14
CA TYR A 738 -10.42 15.43 -25.25
C TYR A 738 -10.32 14.63 -23.95
N GLY A 739 -11.42 13.98 -23.57
CA GLY A 739 -11.50 13.19 -22.35
C GLY A 739 -10.60 11.95 -22.35
N GLU A 740 -10.32 11.38 -21.15
CA GLU A 740 -9.49 10.17 -21.00
C GLU A 740 -10.02 8.93 -21.77
N SER A 741 -11.29 8.92 -22.10
CA SER A 741 -11.99 7.83 -22.82
C SER A 741 -12.19 8.12 -24.31
N ASP A 742 -11.62 9.21 -24.82
CA ASP A 742 -11.80 9.62 -26.19
C ASP A 742 -10.93 8.82 -27.15
N PRO A 743 -11.48 8.33 -28.27
CA PRO A 743 -10.73 7.62 -29.31
C PRO A 743 -9.59 8.43 -29.91
N ALA A 744 -9.75 9.76 -30.06
CA ALA A 744 -8.70 10.63 -30.58
C ALA A 744 -7.44 10.60 -29.70
N LEU A 745 -7.60 10.70 -28.37
CA LEU A 745 -6.48 10.59 -27.43
C LEU A 745 -5.80 9.22 -27.50
N TRP A 746 -6.58 8.14 -27.70
CA TRP A 746 -6.03 6.79 -27.83
C TRP A 746 -5.19 6.64 -29.09
N LEU A 747 -5.67 7.19 -30.23
CA LEU A 747 -4.95 7.19 -31.50
C LEU A 747 -3.68 8.05 -31.41
N GLY A 748 -3.77 9.27 -30.86
CA GLY A 748 -2.64 10.15 -30.63
C GLY A 748 -1.55 9.50 -29.78
N PHE A 749 -1.93 8.81 -28.71
CA PHE A 749 -1.01 8.02 -27.89
C PHE A 749 -0.34 6.88 -28.67
N GLY A 750 -1.12 6.13 -29.45
CA GLY A 750 -0.59 5.07 -30.29
C GLY A 750 0.47 5.57 -31.28
N GLN A 751 0.23 6.72 -31.91
CA GLN A 751 1.17 7.38 -32.82
C GLN A 751 2.40 7.90 -32.08
N MET A 752 2.21 8.55 -30.93
CA MET A 752 3.31 9.04 -30.08
C MET A 752 4.27 7.91 -29.67
N ILE A 753 3.76 6.72 -29.33
CA ILE A 753 4.61 5.56 -28.98
C ILE A 753 5.26 4.91 -30.22
N GLY A 754 4.79 5.20 -31.42
CA GLY A 754 5.30 4.58 -32.66
C GLY A 754 4.40 3.45 -33.20
N GLY A 755 3.17 3.35 -32.75
CA GLY A 755 2.07 2.57 -33.36
C GLY A 755 2.08 1.05 -33.16
N GLY A 756 3.08 0.46 -32.52
CA GLY A 756 3.16 -1.00 -32.36
C GLY A 756 2.53 -1.51 -31.07
N ALA A 757 1.66 -2.53 -31.15
CA ALA A 757 1.04 -3.17 -29.98
C ALA A 757 2.09 -3.68 -28.98
N ALA A 758 3.23 -4.13 -29.45
CA ALA A 758 4.34 -4.57 -28.58
C ALA A 758 4.95 -3.40 -27.78
N ALA A 759 5.16 -2.23 -28.42
CA ALA A 759 5.70 -1.04 -27.77
C ALA A 759 4.70 -0.45 -26.76
N ILE A 760 3.43 -0.32 -27.15
CA ILE A 760 2.34 0.15 -26.28
C ILE A 760 2.20 -0.74 -25.03
N SER A 761 2.22 -2.07 -25.23
CA SER A 761 2.17 -3.04 -24.10
C SER A 761 3.39 -2.95 -23.20
N ALA A 762 4.57 -2.72 -23.75
CA ALA A 762 5.82 -2.57 -22.98
C ALA A 762 5.84 -1.26 -22.18
N PHE A 763 5.33 -0.16 -22.75
CA PHE A 763 5.15 1.12 -22.06
C PHE A 763 4.23 0.98 -20.85
N CYS A 764 3.07 0.32 -21.04
CA CYS A 764 2.15 0.01 -19.95
C CYS A 764 2.84 -0.79 -18.84
N ALA A 765 3.47 -1.92 -19.21
CA ALA A 765 4.12 -2.79 -18.25
C ALA A 765 5.23 -2.05 -17.46
N PHE A 766 6.01 -1.21 -18.13
CA PHE A 766 7.05 -0.42 -17.48
C PHE A 766 6.43 0.57 -16.48
N ASN A 767 5.44 1.38 -16.88
CA ASN A 767 4.82 2.38 -16.03
C ASN A 767 4.03 1.78 -14.87
N LEU A 768 3.47 0.59 -15.02
CA LEU A 768 2.81 -0.11 -13.92
C LEU A 768 3.80 -0.66 -12.89
N LEU A 769 4.95 -1.18 -13.30
CA LEU A 769 5.88 -1.89 -12.42
C LEU A 769 7.07 -1.05 -11.94
N CYS A 770 7.39 0.09 -12.58
CA CYS A 770 8.50 0.96 -12.20
C CYS A 770 8.29 1.61 -10.82
N ALA A 771 9.19 2.52 -10.44
CA ALA A 771 9.07 3.27 -9.20
C ALA A 771 7.68 3.92 -9.09
N PRO A 772 7.05 3.89 -7.91
CA PRO A 772 5.75 4.52 -7.69
C PRO A 772 5.87 6.05 -7.68
N CYS A 773 4.74 6.75 -7.54
CA CYS A 773 4.70 8.21 -7.43
C CYS A 773 5.61 8.74 -6.30
N PHE A 774 6.03 9.99 -6.40
CA PHE A 774 6.94 10.63 -5.43
C PHE A 774 6.41 10.58 -3.99
N ALA A 775 5.11 10.68 -3.79
CA ALA A 775 4.47 10.53 -2.48
C ALA A 775 4.75 9.14 -1.86
N ALA A 776 4.61 8.09 -2.64
CA ALA A 776 4.93 6.73 -2.21
C ALA A 776 6.45 6.54 -2.04
N MET A 777 7.29 7.11 -2.92
CA MET A 777 8.75 7.09 -2.77
C MET A 777 9.19 7.78 -1.48
N GLY A 778 8.60 8.94 -1.13
CA GLY A 778 8.84 9.62 0.14
C GLY A 778 8.51 8.74 1.36
N THR A 779 7.42 7.99 1.27
CA THR A 779 7.02 7.02 2.30
C THR A 779 7.97 5.82 2.37
N ILE A 780 8.40 5.29 1.23
CA ILE A 780 9.43 4.23 1.13
C ILE A 780 10.72 4.71 1.83
N ARG A 781 11.17 5.94 1.55
CA ARG A 781 12.36 6.54 2.17
C ARG A 781 12.25 6.58 3.70
N GLN A 782 11.06 6.94 4.20
CA GLN A 782 10.80 7.00 5.64
C GLN A 782 10.77 5.60 6.28
N GLN A 783 10.10 4.63 5.63
CA GLN A 783 9.94 3.27 6.19
C GLN A 783 11.22 2.43 6.10
N GLN A 784 12.03 2.64 5.07
CA GLN A 784 13.35 1.99 4.95
C GLN A 784 14.37 2.53 5.94
N ALA A 785 14.19 3.74 6.48
CA ALA A 785 15.09 4.45 7.42
C ALA A 785 16.57 4.49 6.98
N SER A 786 16.87 4.14 5.73
CA SER A 786 18.21 4.05 5.15
C SER A 786 18.23 4.52 3.71
N ALA A 787 19.13 5.45 3.37
CA ALA A 787 19.31 5.92 1.99
C ALA A 787 19.74 4.80 1.05
N LYS A 788 20.60 3.90 1.54
CA LYS A 788 21.07 2.75 0.75
C LYS A 788 19.91 1.84 0.33
N TRP A 789 19.04 1.48 1.27
CA TRP A 789 17.89 0.63 1.00
C TRP A 789 16.83 1.31 0.14
N PHE A 790 16.65 2.62 0.30
CA PHE A 790 15.78 3.39 -0.58
C PHE A 790 16.22 3.27 -2.04
N TRP A 791 17.50 3.57 -2.34
CA TRP A 791 18.00 3.50 -3.71
C TRP A 791 18.04 2.08 -4.27
N ILE A 792 18.30 1.07 -3.42
CA ILE A 792 18.17 -0.35 -3.81
C ILE A 792 16.73 -0.67 -4.21
N THR A 793 15.73 -0.19 -3.44
CA THR A 793 14.32 -0.41 -3.75
C THR A 793 13.92 0.23 -5.07
N ILE A 794 14.25 1.51 -5.28
CA ILE A 794 13.93 2.22 -6.52
C ILE A 794 14.65 1.58 -7.73
N GLY A 795 15.95 1.31 -7.59
CA GLY A 795 16.71 0.64 -8.65
C GLY A 795 16.19 -0.76 -8.99
N TYR A 796 15.71 -1.51 -7.98
CA TYR A 796 15.09 -2.81 -8.19
C TYR A 796 13.77 -2.70 -8.95
N LEU A 797 12.87 -1.78 -8.54
CA LEU A 797 11.58 -1.56 -9.20
C LEU A 797 11.76 -1.15 -10.66
N CYS A 798 12.60 -0.13 -10.93
CA CYS A 798 12.86 0.32 -12.31
C CYS A 798 13.56 -0.76 -13.15
N GLY A 799 14.55 -1.46 -12.57
CA GLY A 799 15.28 -2.52 -13.29
C GLY A 799 14.38 -3.74 -13.58
N PHE A 800 13.51 -4.12 -12.64
CA PHE A 800 12.56 -5.21 -12.86
C PHE A 800 11.52 -4.83 -13.93
N ALA A 801 10.96 -3.61 -13.86
CA ALA A 801 10.04 -3.08 -14.84
C ALA A 801 10.65 -3.04 -16.25
N TRP A 802 11.91 -2.59 -16.36
CA TRP A 802 12.65 -2.56 -17.61
C TRP A 802 12.84 -3.96 -18.20
N CYS A 803 13.23 -4.94 -17.37
CA CYS A 803 13.36 -6.33 -17.80
C CYS A 803 12.03 -6.92 -18.31
N VAL A 804 10.91 -6.64 -17.62
CA VAL A 804 9.59 -7.12 -18.04
C VAL A 804 9.15 -6.42 -19.32
N GLY A 805 9.29 -5.10 -19.43
CA GLY A 805 8.99 -4.33 -20.63
C GLY A 805 9.79 -4.83 -21.85
N LEU A 806 11.11 -5.06 -21.67
CA LEU A 806 11.95 -5.63 -22.72
C LEU A 806 11.44 -7.01 -23.20
N MET A 807 11.07 -7.88 -22.25
CA MET A 807 10.54 -9.20 -22.61
C MET A 807 9.22 -9.09 -23.37
N ILE A 808 8.32 -8.22 -22.94
CA ILE A 808 7.04 -7.99 -23.60
C ILE A 808 7.28 -7.47 -25.02
N HIS A 809 8.04 -6.38 -25.19
CA HIS A 809 8.33 -5.80 -26.50
C HIS A 809 8.94 -6.83 -27.46
N GLN A 810 9.97 -7.56 -27.02
CA GLN A 810 10.67 -8.50 -27.90
C GLN A 810 9.85 -9.76 -28.19
N PHE A 811 9.10 -10.31 -27.23
CA PHE A 811 8.35 -11.56 -27.45
C PHE A 811 7.00 -11.31 -28.14
N VAL A 812 6.28 -10.24 -27.76
CA VAL A 812 5.04 -9.88 -28.44
C VAL A 812 5.35 -9.40 -29.85
N GLY A 813 6.34 -8.50 -30.03
CA GLY A 813 6.72 -7.99 -31.34
C GLY A 813 7.24 -9.06 -32.30
N LEU A 814 7.91 -10.13 -31.81
CA LEU A 814 8.23 -11.28 -32.61
C LEU A 814 6.99 -12.10 -32.99
N ALA A 815 6.01 -12.20 -32.10
CA ALA A 815 4.78 -12.95 -32.35
C ALA A 815 3.84 -12.24 -33.34
N THR A 816 3.76 -10.90 -33.26
CA THR A 816 2.97 -10.06 -34.17
C THR A 816 3.69 -9.77 -35.48
N GLY A 817 5.00 -9.97 -35.53
CA GLY A 817 5.82 -9.65 -36.70
C GLY A 817 6.29 -8.17 -36.75
N GLU A 818 6.01 -7.36 -35.73
CA GLU A 818 6.41 -5.96 -35.62
C GLU A 818 7.92 -5.81 -35.42
N VAL A 819 8.55 -6.74 -34.68
CA VAL A 819 9.98 -6.71 -34.35
C VAL A 819 10.68 -7.90 -34.97
N GLY A 820 11.78 -7.62 -35.71
CA GLY A 820 12.67 -8.68 -36.21
C GLY A 820 13.59 -9.22 -35.13
N PHE A 821 14.18 -10.40 -35.36
CA PHE A 821 15.16 -10.97 -34.43
C PHE A 821 16.41 -10.07 -34.35
N SER A 822 16.69 -9.54 -33.19
CA SER A 822 17.73 -8.55 -32.94
C SER A 822 18.67 -8.94 -31.79
N PHE A 823 19.70 -8.14 -31.53
CA PHE A 823 20.53 -8.27 -30.32
C PHE A 823 19.70 -8.22 -29.06
N TRP A 824 18.68 -7.34 -28.99
CA TRP A 824 17.82 -7.19 -27.84
C TRP A 824 16.91 -8.40 -27.61
N THR A 825 16.58 -9.14 -28.67
CA THR A 825 15.85 -10.42 -28.52
C THR A 825 16.71 -11.46 -27.79
N ILE A 826 18.01 -11.50 -28.08
CA ILE A 826 18.94 -12.38 -27.36
C ILE A 826 19.05 -11.97 -25.89
N VAL A 827 19.11 -10.66 -25.62
CA VAL A 827 19.13 -10.11 -24.27
C VAL A 827 17.81 -10.46 -23.52
N ALA A 828 16.65 -10.31 -24.16
CA ALA A 828 15.36 -10.68 -23.58
C ALA A 828 15.28 -12.18 -23.21
N ILE A 829 15.77 -13.05 -24.09
CA ILE A 829 15.88 -14.51 -23.82
C ILE A 829 16.82 -14.77 -22.64
N ALA A 830 17.98 -14.09 -22.59
CA ALA A 830 18.93 -14.23 -21.49
C ALA A 830 18.34 -13.76 -20.15
N VAL A 831 17.61 -12.64 -20.15
CA VAL A 831 16.88 -12.12 -18.97
C VAL A 831 15.80 -13.10 -18.52
N ALA A 832 14.98 -13.60 -19.44
CA ALA A 832 13.96 -14.61 -19.14
C ALA A 832 14.57 -15.89 -18.56
N ALA A 833 15.66 -16.37 -19.14
CA ALA A 833 16.39 -17.55 -18.65
C ALA A 833 16.99 -17.30 -17.25
N ALA A 834 17.53 -16.09 -16.99
CA ALA A 834 18.07 -15.71 -15.69
C ALA A 834 16.96 -15.62 -14.64
N MET A 835 15.78 -15.06 -14.97
CA MET A 835 14.62 -15.01 -14.08
C MET A 835 14.09 -16.41 -13.76
N LEU A 836 13.94 -17.27 -14.79
CA LEU A 836 13.55 -18.67 -14.60
C LEU A 836 14.57 -19.43 -13.74
N PHE A 837 15.86 -19.28 -14.02
CA PHE A 837 16.91 -19.88 -13.21
C PHE A 837 16.80 -19.42 -11.74
N GLN A 838 16.57 -18.13 -11.50
CA GLN A 838 16.42 -17.60 -10.14
C GLN A 838 15.14 -18.14 -9.46
N ILE A 839 14.05 -18.35 -10.22
CA ILE A 839 12.80 -18.92 -9.72
C ILE A 839 12.97 -20.40 -9.34
N PHE A 840 13.69 -21.19 -10.13
CA PHE A 840 13.85 -22.63 -9.89
C PHE A 840 15.08 -22.98 -9.05
N ARG A 841 15.98 -22.03 -8.80
CA ARG A 841 17.15 -22.24 -7.95
C ARG A 841 16.72 -22.65 -6.53
N PRO A 842 17.37 -23.68 -5.88
CA PRO A 842 17.10 -24.02 -4.48
C PRO A 842 17.44 -22.85 -3.56
N MET A 843 16.73 -22.75 -2.43
CA MET A 843 17.01 -21.70 -1.44
C MET A 843 18.45 -21.84 -0.93
N PRO A 844 19.24 -20.78 -0.86
CA PRO A 844 20.56 -20.83 -0.23
C PRO A 844 20.39 -21.16 1.25
N LYS A 845 21.16 -22.12 1.77
CA LYS A 845 21.22 -22.35 3.20
C LYS A 845 21.77 -21.09 3.85
N HIS A 846 21.09 -20.64 4.89
CA HIS A 846 21.52 -19.45 5.65
C HIS A 846 22.88 -19.76 6.28
N LYS A 847 23.91 -19.03 5.89
CA LYS A 847 25.16 -18.99 6.62
C LYS A 847 25.03 -17.83 7.58
N ASP A 848 24.99 -18.14 8.87
CA ASP A 848 24.98 -17.15 9.92
C ASP A 848 26.16 -16.17 9.73
N GLU A 849 25.81 -14.94 9.29
CA GLU A 849 26.68 -13.79 9.45
C GLU A 849 26.43 -13.16 10.82
N GLN A 850 26.76 -13.88 11.87
CA GLN A 850 27.07 -13.31 13.18
C GLN A 850 28.54 -13.51 13.48
N THR A 851 29.41 -12.97 12.63
CA THR A 851 30.80 -12.70 13.00
C THR A 851 31.29 -11.52 12.18
N LYS A 852 30.85 -10.34 12.63
CA LYS A 852 31.66 -9.09 12.59
C LYS A 852 31.05 -8.06 13.49
#